data_085606ff73d923188ebbbf3da26d06d7
#
_entry.id   085606ff73d923188ebbbf3da26d06d7
#
_cell.length_a   1.000
_cell.length_b   1.000
_cell.length_c   1.000
_cell.angle_alpha   90.00
_cell.angle_beta   90.00
_cell.angle_gamma   90.00
#
_symmetry.space_group_name_H-M   'P 1'
#
loop_
_entity.id
_entity.type
_entity.pdbx_description
1 polymer ?
#
loop_
_entity_poly.entity_id
_entity_poly.type
_entity_poly.pdbx_seq_one_letter_code
_entity_poly.pdbx_strand_id
1 'polypeptide(L)'
;QSLHGDDRILWVNPADSRHVIKGDDGGVGISYDRGKTWLFVTSLPLSQFYRVMVDMQHPYRVYGGLQDNGSWVGPNANYLSDGILNNEWNRTGGGDGFLSLPHPENANAVYVESQYLGLSLFDLNTRQRRSIRPGDPKGRIAARRNWEAWGPGTPEPELGNAMAPANWDGPFLISSHDPKTIYAGTNILWKSADGGASWVSLGDLTTGVNRRNLPIMGVVPHETTLSLDDGIPYYPTLTAIAESPKDSTALYIGTDDGNVKVSRDGGRTWIEVSDRLSGLPDDAWINGIEPSRFRSGTVYVAVNNYRNNDFENYLFKSSDYGHSWKSITGNLPDRRVVRTVREDFRNPNLLYLGTELGLFISVDGGDRWVELRNNMPLMAINDLIIHPRDNDLVLGTHGRGVWILDNLNALQEVSHEMLADEAALFSVPNAEQIRYSRARAHAGDMIFRGKNPAAGALIDYYLKNDVMEDEIFLRIYDPVGTLIRTLEPDTTAGINRIVWDLRHARLPAAPVDTVNVDTTLIRTRKTPPDGPAGPWVMPGLYRARLEVNGRSREKTFTVREDPRIDLPVEHRRKWTAILLEIGELYTGLVEDNEGIQPVIWHVDRYRKDGKKLDEKAAREIEETGRLYSELLSRVRSLYSQVMGWPGPLTADQKSQWTYYQEVYQRIRPRKEEFHKRHLPRLNRKLAKEDRIQVGEMGN
;
A
#
# COMPACT_ATOMS: atom_id res chain seq x y z
N GLN A 1 -3.22 -6.76 -32.67
CA GLN A 1 -2.42 -5.60 -32.31
C GLN A 1 -1.67 -5.91 -31.02
N SER A 2 -0.34 -5.82 -31.03
CA SER A 2 0.50 -6.23 -29.89
C SER A 2 0.78 -5.08 -28.91
N LEU A 3 0.57 -3.82 -29.31
CA LEU A 3 0.74 -2.59 -28.54
C LEU A 3 -0.53 -1.73 -28.67
N HIS A 4 -0.67 -0.69 -27.85
CA HIS A 4 -1.75 0.28 -27.95
C HIS A 4 -1.73 1.02 -29.29
N GLY A 5 -2.90 1.46 -29.76
CA GLY A 5 -3.05 2.06 -31.11
C GLY A 5 -2.72 3.54 -31.19
N ASP A 6 -2.79 4.25 -30.08
CA ASP A 6 -2.62 5.71 -30.05
C ASP A 6 -1.16 6.08 -29.87
N ASP A 7 -0.47 6.16 -31.00
CA ASP A 7 0.98 6.39 -31.08
C ASP A 7 1.31 7.86 -30.80
N ARG A 8 2.24 8.12 -29.85
CA ARG A 8 2.67 9.46 -29.47
C ARG A 8 4.05 9.80 -29.98
N ILE A 9 4.96 8.83 -29.98
CA ILE A 9 6.34 9.02 -30.42
C ILE A 9 6.91 7.76 -31.03
N LEU A 10 7.71 7.94 -32.07
CA LEU A 10 8.50 6.89 -32.70
C LEU A 10 9.95 7.37 -32.84
N TRP A 11 10.88 6.57 -32.36
CA TRP A 11 12.29 6.77 -32.55
C TRP A 11 12.91 5.60 -33.31
N VAL A 12 13.70 5.87 -34.35
CA VAL A 12 14.44 4.87 -35.11
C VAL A 12 15.92 5.10 -34.87
N ASN A 13 16.66 4.05 -34.52
CA ASN A 13 18.10 4.14 -34.34
C ASN A 13 18.79 4.53 -35.67
N PRO A 14 19.49 5.66 -35.72
CA PRO A 14 20.14 6.10 -36.97
C PRO A 14 21.27 5.16 -37.44
N ALA A 15 21.84 4.34 -36.53
CA ALA A 15 22.89 3.38 -36.86
C ALA A 15 22.34 2.00 -37.27
N ASP A 16 21.12 1.67 -36.87
CA ASP A 16 20.46 0.37 -37.19
C ASP A 16 18.93 0.55 -37.26
N SER A 17 18.41 0.69 -38.47
CA SER A 17 16.98 0.89 -38.71
C SER A 17 16.06 -0.27 -38.25
N ARG A 18 16.63 -1.40 -37.81
CA ARG A 18 15.84 -2.49 -37.20
C ARG A 18 15.45 -2.16 -35.77
N HIS A 19 16.26 -1.36 -35.06
CA HIS A 19 16.01 -0.95 -33.70
C HIS A 19 15.10 0.28 -33.68
N VAL A 20 13.89 0.09 -33.19
CA VAL A 20 12.81 1.08 -33.10
C VAL A 20 12.26 1.12 -31.69
N ILE A 21 12.01 2.30 -31.15
CA ILE A 21 11.32 2.51 -29.89
C ILE A 21 10.04 3.29 -30.18
N LYS A 22 8.94 2.82 -29.63
CA LYS A 22 7.62 3.43 -29.74
C LYS A 22 7.08 3.74 -28.34
N GLY A 23 6.56 4.95 -28.15
CA GLY A 23 5.73 5.34 -27.00
C GLY A 23 4.29 5.55 -27.45
N ASP A 24 3.37 4.92 -26.74
CA ASP A 24 1.93 5.03 -26.96
C ASP A 24 1.18 5.16 -25.63
N ASP A 25 -0.14 5.34 -25.69
CA ASP A 25 -0.97 5.51 -24.48
C ASP A 25 -1.03 4.23 -23.60
N GLY A 26 -0.53 3.11 -24.07
CA GLY A 26 -0.35 1.88 -23.31
C GLY A 26 1.02 1.74 -22.64
N GLY A 27 2.05 2.45 -23.13
CA GLY A 27 3.41 2.38 -22.59
C GLY A 27 4.52 2.49 -23.62
N VAL A 28 5.57 1.67 -23.44
CA VAL A 28 6.77 1.69 -24.29
C VAL A 28 7.00 0.32 -24.91
N GLY A 29 7.15 0.30 -26.24
CA GLY A 29 7.53 -0.86 -27.02
C GLY A 29 8.92 -0.70 -27.66
N ILE A 30 9.71 -1.77 -27.66
CA ILE A 30 11.02 -1.81 -28.31
C ILE A 30 11.00 -2.93 -29.36
N SER A 31 11.42 -2.63 -30.59
CA SER A 31 11.57 -3.60 -31.66
C SER A 31 13.01 -3.65 -32.17
N TYR A 32 13.45 -4.83 -32.56
CA TYR A 32 14.76 -5.05 -33.22
C TYR A 32 14.62 -5.62 -34.63
N ASP A 33 13.38 -5.58 -35.18
CA ASP A 33 13.07 -6.11 -36.52
C ASP A 33 12.14 -5.20 -37.34
N ARG A 34 12.27 -3.88 -37.15
CA ARG A 34 11.48 -2.83 -37.81
C ARG A 34 9.99 -2.88 -37.49
N GLY A 35 9.65 -3.17 -36.20
CA GLY A 35 8.27 -3.18 -35.75
C GLY A 35 7.47 -4.43 -36.10
N LYS A 36 8.11 -5.51 -36.60
CA LYS A 36 7.40 -6.78 -36.82
C LYS A 36 7.07 -7.48 -35.50
N THR A 37 7.98 -7.45 -34.54
CA THR A 37 7.77 -7.90 -33.17
C THR A 37 8.17 -6.82 -32.17
N TRP A 38 7.51 -6.82 -31.01
CA TRP A 38 7.71 -5.81 -30.00
C TRP A 38 7.95 -6.43 -28.63
N LEU A 39 8.97 -5.94 -27.93
CA LEU A 39 9.16 -6.11 -26.50
C LEU A 39 8.41 -4.98 -25.78
N PHE A 40 7.35 -5.31 -25.05
CA PHE A 40 6.65 -4.33 -24.22
C PHE A 40 7.34 -4.17 -22.88
N VAL A 41 7.62 -2.92 -22.46
CA VAL A 41 8.33 -2.61 -21.21
C VAL A 41 7.31 -2.61 -20.07
N THR A 42 7.32 -3.68 -19.26
CA THR A 42 6.38 -3.88 -18.14
C THR A 42 6.93 -3.47 -16.78
N SER A 43 8.16 -2.93 -16.73
CA SER A 43 8.81 -2.54 -15.47
C SER A 43 8.57 -1.10 -15.04
N LEU A 44 7.96 -0.28 -15.87
CA LEU A 44 7.69 1.12 -15.57
C LEU A 44 6.51 1.25 -14.59
N PRO A 45 6.68 1.99 -13.47
CA PRO A 45 5.61 2.22 -12.51
C PRO A 45 4.71 3.38 -12.96
N LEU A 46 4.09 3.25 -14.12
CA LEU A 46 3.31 4.31 -14.76
C LEU A 46 1.90 3.80 -15.05
N SER A 47 0.89 4.52 -14.56
CA SER A 47 -0.50 4.36 -14.98
C SER A 47 -1.33 5.56 -14.51
N GLN A 48 -2.38 5.88 -15.26
CA GLN A 48 -3.22 7.06 -15.08
C GLN A 48 -4.59 6.64 -14.54
N PHE A 49 -4.72 6.55 -13.22
CA PHE A 49 -5.99 6.23 -12.59
C PHE A 49 -6.92 7.46 -12.54
N TYR A 50 -8.16 7.29 -12.98
CA TYR A 50 -9.23 8.26 -12.77
C TYR A 50 -9.89 8.06 -11.41
N ARG A 51 -10.28 6.82 -11.09
CA ARG A 51 -10.98 6.48 -9.86
C ARG A 51 -10.39 5.22 -9.23
N VAL A 52 -10.54 5.08 -7.91
CA VAL A 52 -10.15 3.87 -7.16
C VAL A 52 -11.23 3.47 -6.17
N MET A 53 -11.35 2.16 -5.95
CA MET A 53 -12.25 1.54 -4.98
C MET A 53 -11.62 0.31 -4.38
N VAL A 54 -12.15 -0.15 -3.25
CA VAL A 54 -11.70 -1.36 -2.55
C VAL A 54 -12.88 -2.25 -2.17
N ASP A 55 -12.63 -3.55 -1.98
CA ASP A 55 -13.61 -4.50 -1.44
C ASP A 55 -13.23 -5.00 -0.05
N MET A 56 -14.04 -5.89 0.52
CA MET A 56 -13.86 -6.43 1.86
C MET A 56 -13.24 -7.84 1.87
N GLN A 57 -12.63 -8.30 0.76
CA GLN A 57 -11.88 -9.56 0.75
C GLN A 57 -10.62 -9.48 1.65
N HIS A 58 -9.96 -10.59 1.91
CA HIS A 58 -8.73 -10.63 2.67
C HIS A 58 -7.70 -11.53 1.97
N PRO A 59 -6.60 -10.98 1.46
CA PRO A 59 -6.31 -9.55 1.26
C PRO A 59 -7.39 -8.85 0.44
N TYR A 60 -7.61 -7.54 0.65
CA TYR A 60 -8.60 -6.82 -0.13
C TYR A 60 -8.11 -6.56 -1.55
N ARG A 61 -9.05 -6.35 -2.46
CA ARG A 61 -8.75 -5.99 -3.84
C ARG A 61 -8.94 -4.50 -4.06
N VAL A 62 -8.07 -3.95 -4.87
CA VAL A 62 -8.15 -2.58 -5.38
C VAL A 62 -8.74 -2.63 -6.78
N TYR A 63 -9.74 -1.82 -7.02
CA TYR A 63 -10.41 -1.63 -8.31
C TYR A 63 -10.07 -0.24 -8.82
N GLY A 64 -9.85 -0.10 -10.12
CA GLY A 64 -9.61 1.22 -10.69
C GLY A 64 -9.79 1.25 -12.19
N GLY A 65 -10.18 2.42 -12.67
CA GLY A 65 -10.27 2.74 -14.08
C GLY A 65 -9.12 3.64 -14.50
N LEU A 66 -8.59 3.38 -15.68
CA LEU A 66 -7.43 4.05 -16.26
C LEU A 66 -7.79 4.75 -17.56
N GLN A 67 -7.20 5.91 -17.77
CA GLN A 67 -7.25 6.57 -19.07
C GLN A 67 -6.66 5.63 -20.14
N ASP A 68 -7.37 5.46 -21.24
CA ASP A 68 -7.04 4.67 -22.43
C ASP A 68 -6.86 3.14 -22.19
N ASN A 69 -6.72 2.70 -20.95
CA ASN A 69 -6.30 1.34 -20.61
C ASN A 69 -7.35 0.50 -19.88
N GLY A 70 -8.60 0.98 -19.82
CA GLY A 70 -9.74 0.24 -19.27
C GLY A 70 -9.77 0.16 -17.75
N SER A 71 -10.58 -0.74 -17.23
CA SER A 71 -10.74 -0.95 -15.79
C SER A 71 -10.11 -2.26 -15.36
N TRP A 72 -9.54 -2.25 -14.13
CA TRP A 72 -8.76 -3.35 -13.59
C TRP A 72 -9.09 -3.63 -12.13
N VAL A 73 -8.80 -4.87 -11.70
CA VAL A 73 -8.84 -5.30 -10.31
C VAL A 73 -7.59 -6.08 -9.97
N GLY A 74 -6.96 -5.76 -8.85
CA GLY A 74 -5.78 -6.45 -8.35
C GLY A 74 -5.72 -6.48 -6.83
N PRO A 75 -4.86 -7.31 -6.22
CA PRO A 75 -4.75 -7.40 -4.77
C PRO A 75 -3.95 -6.22 -4.19
N ASN A 76 -4.26 -5.83 -2.95
CA ASN A 76 -3.41 -4.92 -2.16
C ASN A 76 -2.18 -5.62 -1.59
N ALA A 77 -2.27 -6.93 -1.40
CA ALA A 77 -1.23 -7.79 -0.88
C ALA A 77 -1.37 -9.22 -1.44
N ASN A 78 -0.26 -9.95 -1.43
CA ASN A 78 -0.25 -11.38 -1.70
C ASN A 78 0.65 -12.11 -0.69
N TYR A 79 0.77 -13.43 -0.82
CA TYR A 79 1.59 -14.26 0.07
C TYR A 79 2.96 -14.62 -0.52
N LEU A 80 3.43 -13.83 -1.50
CA LEU A 80 4.68 -14.06 -2.21
C LEU A 80 5.73 -13.05 -1.80
N SER A 81 6.95 -13.52 -1.53
CA SER A 81 8.08 -12.63 -1.23
C SER A 81 8.52 -11.78 -2.43
N ASP A 82 8.07 -12.15 -3.64
CA ASP A 82 8.32 -11.39 -4.86
C ASP A 82 7.45 -10.12 -4.98
N GLY A 83 6.42 -9.99 -4.13
CA GLY A 83 5.45 -8.89 -4.16
C GLY A 83 4.38 -9.08 -5.23
N ILE A 84 3.61 -8.01 -5.49
CA ILE A 84 2.47 -8.00 -6.40
C ILE A 84 2.99 -7.77 -7.83
N LEU A 85 2.59 -8.64 -8.75
CA LEU A 85 3.00 -8.61 -10.15
C LEU A 85 1.85 -8.16 -11.07
N ASN A 86 2.19 -7.65 -12.25
CA ASN A 86 1.19 -7.22 -13.24
C ASN A 86 0.19 -8.32 -13.64
N ASN A 87 0.59 -9.59 -13.63
CA ASN A 87 -0.28 -10.70 -13.97
C ASN A 87 -1.32 -11.07 -12.90
N GLU A 88 -1.26 -10.44 -11.72
CA GLU A 88 -2.28 -10.56 -10.68
C GLU A 88 -3.41 -9.55 -10.86
N TRP A 89 -3.21 -8.57 -11.75
CA TRP A 89 -4.24 -7.62 -12.14
C TRP A 89 -5.09 -8.18 -13.28
N ASN A 90 -6.40 -8.14 -13.09
CA ASN A 90 -7.38 -8.66 -14.05
C ASN A 90 -8.18 -7.51 -14.66
N ARG A 91 -8.26 -7.47 -15.99
CA ARG A 91 -9.06 -6.48 -16.71
C ARG A 91 -10.54 -6.75 -16.56
N THR A 92 -11.31 -5.74 -16.18
CA THR A 92 -12.77 -5.79 -15.99
C THR A 92 -13.54 -4.93 -16.99
N GLY A 93 -12.88 -3.92 -17.59
CA GLY A 93 -13.46 -2.98 -18.54
C GLY A 93 -12.53 -2.63 -19.69
N GLY A 94 -13.08 -2.00 -20.74
CA GLY A 94 -12.35 -1.46 -21.90
C GLY A 94 -12.64 0.03 -22.09
N GLY A 95 -11.99 0.67 -23.06
CA GLY A 95 -12.03 2.11 -23.29
C GLY A 95 -11.28 2.84 -22.20
N ASP A 96 -11.64 4.10 -21.93
CA ASP A 96 -11.28 4.75 -20.66
C ASP A 96 -12.11 4.11 -19.57
N GLY A 97 -11.43 3.59 -18.54
CA GLY A 97 -12.10 3.08 -17.36
C GLY A 97 -12.23 4.17 -16.31
N PHE A 98 -13.36 4.21 -15.60
CA PHE A 98 -13.59 5.16 -14.53
C PHE A 98 -13.89 4.44 -13.22
N LEU A 99 -15.05 4.68 -12.63
CA LEU A 99 -15.41 4.08 -11.37
C LEU A 99 -15.73 2.57 -11.55
N SER A 100 -15.20 1.76 -10.64
CA SER A 100 -15.49 0.32 -10.58
C SER A 100 -15.91 -0.03 -9.16
N LEU A 101 -17.21 -0.28 -8.92
CA LEU A 101 -17.75 -0.57 -7.60
C LEU A 101 -17.95 -2.07 -7.41
N PRO A 102 -17.26 -2.72 -6.46
CA PRO A 102 -17.53 -4.11 -6.09
C PRO A 102 -18.97 -4.23 -5.57
N HIS A 103 -19.65 -5.31 -5.97
CA HIS A 103 -21.00 -5.57 -5.48
C HIS A 103 -20.96 -5.88 -3.98
N PRO A 104 -21.75 -5.20 -3.13
CA PRO A 104 -21.63 -5.32 -1.68
C PRO A 104 -21.84 -6.73 -1.13
N GLU A 105 -22.70 -7.54 -1.78
CA GLU A 105 -23.08 -8.88 -1.33
C GLU A 105 -22.46 -10.01 -2.18
N ASN A 106 -21.77 -9.69 -3.28
CA ASN A 106 -21.19 -10.69 -4.18
C ASN A 106 -19.76 -10.31 -4.57
N ALA A 107 -18.78 -10.90 -3.90
CA ALA A 107 -17.36 -10.64 -4.14
C ALA A 107 -16.89 -10.94 -5.58
N ASN A 108 -17.68 -11.64 -6.40
CA ASN A 108 -17.35 -11.96 -7.77
C ASN A 108 -18.04 -11.05 -8.80
N ALA A 109 -18.82 -10.08 -8.36
CA ALA A 109 -19.48 -9.12 -9.23
C ALA A 109 -18.92 -7.71 -9.00
N VAL A 110 -18.77 -6.96 -10.09
CA VAL A 110 -18.33 -5.57 -10.07
C VAL A 110 -19.10 -4.74 -11.08
N TYR A 111 -19.57 -3.58 -10.67
CA TYR A 111 -20.13 -2.58 -11.55
C TYR A 111 -18.99 -1.78 -12.16
N VAL A 112 -18.92 -1.73 -13.47
CA VAL A 112 -17.80 -1.13 -14.21
C VAL A 112 -18.33 -0.06 -15.13
N GLU A 113 -17.73 1.09 -15.11
CA GLU A 113 -18.03 2.20 -15.98
C GLU A 113 -16.93 2.44 -17.02
N SER A 114 -17.34 2.86 -18.20
CA SER A 114 -16.52 3.43 -19.25
C SER A 114 -17.14 4.73 -19.76
N GLN A 115 -16.52 5.40 -20.75
CA GLN A 115 -16.94 6.70 -21.26
C GLN A 115 -18.45 6.85 -21.37
N TYR A 116 -18.95 8.04 -21.00
CA TYR A 116 -20.37 8.42 -21.12
C TYR A 116 -21.31 7.50 -20.35
N LEU A 117 -20.93 7.13 -19.13
CA LEU A 117 -21.70 6.22 -18.29
C LEU A 117 -21.94 4.86 -18.99
N GLY A 118 -20.93 4.32 -19.64
CA GLY A 118 -20.96 2.96 -20.22
C GLY A 118 -21.03 1.90 -19.13
N LEU A 119 -22.10 1.91 -18.31
CA LEU A 119 -22.25 1.12 -17.09
C LEU A 119 -22.61 -0.33 -17.38
N SER A 120 -21.90 -1.25 -16.76
CA SER A 120 -22.11 -2.69 -16.87
C SER A 120 -21.83 -3.42 -15.57
N LEU A 121 -22.51 -4.56 -15.37
CA LEU A 121 -22.18 -5.53 -14.33
C LEU A 121 -21.27 -6.60 -14.94
N PHE A 122 -20.10 -6.82 -14.33
CA PHE A 122 -19.08 -7.78 -14.76
C PHE A 122 -18.92 -8.89 -13.72
N ASP A 123 -18.90 -10.13 -14.15
CA ASP A 123 -18.64 -11.30 -13.31
C ASP A 123 -17.18 -11.71 -13.41
N LEU A 124 -16.46 -11.68 -12.28
CA LEU A 124 -15.03 -11.94 -12.21
C LEU A 124 -14.65 -13.41 -12.47
N ASN A 125 -15.59 -14.35 -12.21
CA ASN A 125 -15.35 -15.77 -12.42
C ASN A 125 -15.55 -16.18 -13.88
N THR A 126 -16.70 -15.79 -14.44
CA THR A 126 -17.09 -16.15 -15.82
C THR A 126 -16.55 -15.18 -16.85
N ARG A 127 -16.12 -13.99 -16.43
CA ARG A 127 -15.70 -12.85 -17.27
C ARG A 127 -16.79 -12.35 -18.23
N GLN A 128 -18.03 -12.62 -17.89
CA GLN A 128 -19.19 -12.14 -18.66
C GLN A 128 -19.60 -10.75 -18.20
N ARG A 129 -20.16 -10.00 -19.12
CA ARG A 129 -20.62 -8.63 -18.91
C ARG A 129 -22.06 -8.46 -19.33
N ARG A 130 -22.85 -7.81 -18.48
CA ARG A 130 -24.20 -7.35 -18.77
C ARG A 130 -24.24 -5.83 -18.72
N SER A 131 -24.61 -5.19 -19.82
CA SER A 131 -24.86 -3.74 -19.79
C SER A 131 -26.10 -3.42 -18.97
N ILE A 132 -25.97 -2.43 -18.09
CA ILE A 132 -27.04 -1.95 -17.22
C ILE A 132 -27.19 -0.42 -17.30
N ARG A 133 -26.64 0.22 -18.31
CA ARG A 133 -26.74 1.67 -18.50
C ARG A 133 -28.22 2.10 -18.57
N PRO A 134 -28.64 3.14 -17.81
CA PRO A 134 -29.98 3.69 -17.93
C PRO A 134 -30.25 4.26 -19.33
N GLY A 135 -31.52 4.20 -19.80
CA GLY A 135 -31.94 4.73 -21.09
C GLY A 135 -32.39 3.66 -22.09
N ASP A 136 -32.84 4.08 -23.28
CA ASP A 136 -33.35 3.17 -24.31
C ASP A 136 -32.21 2.33 -24.93
N PRO A 137 -32.33 0.98 -24.94
CA PRO A 137 -31.40 0.10 -25.64
C PRO A 137 -31.24 0.37 -27.13
N LYS A 138 -32.25 0.93 -27.76
CA LYS A 138 -32.24 1.30 -29.20
C LYS A 138 -31.38 2.52 -29.50
N GLY A 139 -31.15 3.41 -28.52
CA GLY A 139 -30.33 4.61 -28.64
C GLY A 139 -28.84 4.36 -28.83
N ARG A 140 -28.30 3.20 -28.43
CA ARG A 140 -26.88 2.88 -28.55
C ARG A 140 -26.34 2.84 -29.96
N ILE A 141 -27.15 2.35 -30.90
CA ILE A 141 -26.77 2.25 -32.33
C ILE A 141 -26.77 3.63 -32.98
N ALA A 142 -27.68 4.48 -32.57
CA ALA A 142 -27.76 5.86 -33.06
C ALA A 142 -26.61 6.73 -32.55
N ALA A 143 -26.23 6.62 -31.28
CA ALA A 143 -25.09 7.39 -30.69
C ALA A 143 -23.73 7.05 -31.33
N ARG A 144 -23.47 5.77 -31.67
CA ARG A 144 -22.26 5.35 -32.36
C ARG A 144 -22.17 5.84 -33.79
N ARG A 145 -23.29 6.00 -34.48
CA ARG A 145 -23.35 6.57 -35.82
C ARG A 145 -23.22 8.10 -35.80
N ASN A 146 -23.71 8.74 -34.78
CA ASN A 146 -23.68 10.20 -34.67
C ASN A 146 -22.30 10.74 -34.28
N TRP A 147 -21.45 9.97 -33.61
CA TRP A 147 -20.06 10.33 -33.37
C TRP A 147 -19.30 10.63 -34.67
N GLU A 148 -19.50 9.85 -35.73
CA GLU A 148 -18.87 10.07 -37.04
C GLU A 148 -19.52 11.21 -37.85
N ALA A 149 -20.71 11.66 -37.46
CA ALA A 149 -21.51 12.66 -38.18
C ALA A 149 -21.43 14.09 -37.61
N TRP A 150 -20.71 14.29 -36.48
CA TRP A 150 -20.63 15.59 -35.81
C TRP A 150 -19.52 16.46 -36.41
N GLY A 151 -19.65 16.78 -37.70
CA GLY A 151 -18.88 17.84 -38.32
C GLY A 151 -19.56 19.21 -38.11
N PRO A 152 -18.86 20.33 -38.35
CA PRO A 152 -19.42 21.67 -38.28
C PRO A 152 -20.69 21.76 -39.15
N GLY A 153 -21.83 22.14 -38.53
CA GLY A 153 -23.11 22.32 -39.25
C GLY A 153 -24.14 21.17 -39.20
N THR A 154 -23.86 20.08 -38.45
CA THR A 154 -24.87 19.05 -38.22
C THR A 154 -25.95 19.56 -37.23
N PRO A 155 -27.27 19.46 -37.57
CA PRO A 155 -28.33 19.81 -36.63
C PRO A 155 -28.22 18.93 -35.37
N GLU A 156 -28.57 19.49 -34.22
CA GLU A 156 -28.77 18.68 -33.01
C GLU A 156 -29.73 17.55 -33.31
N PRO A 157 -29.39 16.28 -32.93
CA PRO A 157 -30.36 15.21 -33.07
C PRO A 157 -31.58 15.56 -32.21
N GLU A 158 -32.76 15.54 -32.81
CA GLU A 158 -33.99 15.58 -32.03
C GLU A 158 -33.93 14.50 -30.95
N LEU A 159 -34.06 14.89 -29.69
CA LEU A 159 -33.91 14.06 -28.48
C LEU A 159 -34.96 12.93 -28.36
N GLY A 160 -35.67 12.61 -29.40
CA GLY A 160 -36.55 11.45 -29.47
C GLY A 160 -35.77 10.17 -29.74
N ASN A 161 -35.44 9.41 -28.69
CA ASN A 161 -34.78 8.10 -28.68
C ASN A 161 -33.25 8.06 -28.70
N ALA A 162 -32.53 9.15 -28.45
CA ALA A 162 -31.10 9.13 -28.20
C ALA A 162 -30.78 8.69 -26.76
N MET A 163 -29.60 8.12 -26.54
CA MET A 163 -29.10 7.90 -25.17
C MET A 163 -29.04 9.24 -24.44
N ALA A 164 -29.53 9.27 -23.19
CA ALA A 164 -29.40 10.44 -22.35
C ALA A 164 -27.92 10.88 -22.29
N PRO A 165 -27.62 12.20 -22.54
CA PRO A 165 -26.26 12.72 -22.52
C PRO A 165 -25.63 12.49 -21.15
N ALA A 166 -24.45 11.92 -21.11
CA ALA A 166 -23.68 11.70 -19.89
C ALA A 166 -22.27 12.27 -20.03
N ASN A 167 -21.69 12.67 -18.91
CA ASN A 167 -20.31 13.12 -18.87
C ASN A 167 -19.35 12.02 -19.33
N TRP A 168 -18.14 12.40 -19.69
CA TRP A 168 -17.06 11.49 -20.00
C TRP A 168 -16.81 10.51 -18.84
N ASP A 169 -16.71 11.02 -17.60
CA ASP A 169 -16.71 10.29 -16.34
C ASP A 169 -18.09 10.45 -15.69
N GLY A 170 -19.06 9.61 -16.06
CA GLY A 170 -20.45 9.71 -15.61
C GLY A 170 -20.60 9.19 -14.18
N PRO A 171 -21.16 9.96 -13.24
CA PRO A 171 -21.20 9.54 -11.84
C PRO A 171 -22.25 8.44 -11.62
N PHE A 172 -21.89 7.43 -10.82
CA PHE A 172 -22.83 6.48 -10.27
C PHE A 172 -22.41 6.05 -8.85
N LEU A 173 -23.36 5.58 -8.07
CA LEU A 173 -23.11 5.02 -6.74
C LEU A 173 -24.09 3.89 -6.42
N ILE A 174 -23.67 3.00 -5.53
CA ILE A 174 -24.54 2.03 -4.86
C ILE A 174 -24.91 2.62 -3.50
N SER A 175 -26.21 2.61 -3.17
CA SER A 175 -26.70 3.15 -1.90
C SER A 175 -26.03 2.44 -0.72
N SER A 176 -25.61 3.22 0.25
CA SER A 176 -25.07 2.70 1.52
C SER A 176 -26.15 2.09 2.44
N HIS A 177 -27.44 2.35 2.13
CA HIS A 177 -28.58 1.88 2.90
C HIS A 177 -29.27 0.64 2.30
N ASP A 178 -29.11 0.44 0.98
CA ASP A 178 -29.69 -0.71 0.27
C ASP A 178 -28.79 -1.11 -0.91
N PRO A 179 -28.14 -2.27 -0.87
CA PRO A 179 -27.18 -2.71 -1.89
C PRO A 179 -27.78 -2.96 -3.28
N LYS A 180 -29.11 -3.00 -3.40
CA LYS A 180 -29.83 -3.12 -4.68
C LYS A 180 -30.16 -1.77 -5.31
N THR A 181 -30.10 -0.69 -4.52
CA THR A 181 -30.36 0.66 -5.00
C THR A 181 -29.09 1.24 -5.61
N ILE A 182 -29.19 1.67 -6.87
CA ILE A 182 -28.12 2.33 -7.63
C ILE A 182 -28.64 3.68 -8.13
N TYR A 183 -27.84 4.72 -7.99
CA TYR A 183 -28.06 6.01 -8.65
C TYR A 183 -27.03 6.19 -9.76
N ALA A 184 -27.46 6.76 -10.89
CA ALA A 184 -26.59 7.01 -12.05
C ALA A 184 -26.94 8.33 -12.72
N GLY A 185 -25.93 9.12 -13.11
CA GLY A 185 -26.08 10.47 -13.63
C GLY A 185 -25.78 10.60 -15.12
N THR A 186 -26.74 11.13 -15.85
CA THR A 186 -26.59 11.71 -17.19
C THR A 186 -26.85 13.21 -17.05
N ASN A 187 -27.58 13.91 -17.93
CA ASN A 187 -28.29 15.12 -17.57
C ASN A 187 -29.45 14.85 -16.59
N ILE A 188 -29.92 13.61 -16.59
CA ILE A 188 -30.99 13.08 -15.73
C ILE A 188 -30.36 12.28 -14.61
N LEU A 189 -30.88 12.40 -13.39
CA LEU A 189 -30.60 11.48 -12.31
C LEU A 189 -31.52 10.25 -12.44
N TRP A 190 -30.92 9.08 -12.50
CA TRP A 190 -31.58 7.79 -12.58
C TRP A 190 -31.46 7.04 -11.25
N LYS A 191 -32.53 6.30 -10.90
CA LYS A 191 -32.54 5.39 -9.76
C LYS A 191 -32.96 3.98 -10.22
N SER A 192 -32.20 2.98 -9.82
CA SER A 192 -32.57 1.57 -9.86
C SER A 192 -32.79 1.06 -8.44
N ALA A 193 -33.75 0.15 -8.24
CA ALA A 193 -34.00 -0.56 -6.98
C ALA A 193 -33.76 -2.08 -7.10
N ASP A 194 -33.20 -2.53 -8.22
CA ASP A 194 -33.02 -3.94 -8.57
C ASP A 194 -31.63 -4.26 -9.14
N GLY A 195 -30.62 -3.52 -8.73
CA GLY A 195 -29.22 -3.74 -9.13
C GLY A 195 -28.96 -3.37 -10.59
N GLY A 196 -29.69 -2.40 -11.14
CA GLY A 196 -29.54 -1.93 -12.52
C GLY A 196 -30.33 -2.71 -13.57
N ALA A 197 -31.25 -3.58 -13.15
CA ALA A 197 -32.09 -4.29 -14.09
C ALA A 197 -33.20 -3.39 -14.70
N SER A 198 -33.69 -2.43 -13.91
CA SER A 198 -34.62 -1.39 -14.38
C SER A 198 -34.27 -0.02 -13.74
N TRP A 199 -34.73 1.05 -14.41
CA TRP A 199 -34.39 2.42 -14.02
C TRP A 199 -35.64 3.33 -14.02
N VAL A 200 -35.65 4.24 -13.05
CA VAL A 200 -36.67 5.31 -12.93
C VAL A 200 -35.95 6.64 -12.99
N SER A 201 -36.47 7.57 -13.82
CA SER A 201 -35.98 8.95 -13.88
C SER A 201 -36.41 9.75 -12.65
N LEU A 202 -35.46 10.46 -12.05
CA LEU A 202 -35.71 11.46 -10.98
C LEU A 202 -35.67 12.91 -11.51
N GLY A 203 -35.64 13.10 -12.84
CA GLY A 203 -35.68 14.38 -13.52
C GLY A 203 -34.32 14.87 -14.03
N ASP A 204 -34.39 15.85 -14.93
CA ASP A 204 -33.21 16.61 -15.38
C ASP A 204 -32.82 17.61 -14.27
N LEU A 205 -31.57 17.52 -13.81
CA LEU A 205 -31.07 18.33 -12.70
C LEU A 205 -30.02 19.34 -13.12
N THR A 206 -29.75 19.47 -14.41
CA THR A 206 -28.85 20.48 -14.99
C THR A 206 -29.51 21.85 -15.04
N THR A 207 -28.77 22.89 -15.46
CA THR A 207 -29.38 24.22 -15.72
C THR A 207 -30.09 24.27 -17.07
N GLY A 208 -29.84 23.30 -17.95
CA GLY A 208 -30.36 23.29 -19.32
C GLY A 208 -29.73 24.32 -20.25
N VAL A 209 -28.58 24.87 -19.87
CA VAL A 209 -27.85 25.88 -20.65
C VAL A 209 -27.39 25.32 -21.98
N ASN A 210 -27.53 26.08 -23.06
CA ASN A 210 -27.01 25.70 -24.37
C ASN A 210 -25.51 26.06 -24.46
N ARG A 211 -24.64 25.06 -24.51
CA ARG A 211 -23.19 25.21 -24.60
C ARG A 211 -22.73 26.10 -25.76
N ARG A 212 -23.45 26.11 -26.91
CA ARG A 212 -23.10 26.95 -28.07
C ARG A 212 -23.17 28.45 -27.78
N ASN A 213 -23.85 28.83 -26.71
CA ASN A 213 -23.95 30.21 -26.26
C ASN A 213 -22.88 30.58 -25.20
N LEU A 214 -22.13 29.61 -24.71
CA LEU A 214 -21.12 29.82 -23.69
C LEU A 214 -19.74 30.04 -24.30
N PRO A 215 -18.96 30.98 -23.79
CA PRO A 215 -17.56 31.13 -24.19
C PRO A 215 -16.72 29.96 -23.64
N ILE A 216 -15.91 29.36 -24.50
CA ILE A 216 -14.88 28.42 -24.13
C ILE A 216 -13.54 29.16 -24.21
N MET A 217 -12.81 29.24 -23.09
CA MET A 217 -11.58 30.04 -23.00
C MET A 217 -11.77 31.49 -23.48
N GLY A 218 -12.93 32.06 -23.19
CA GLY A 218 -13.28 33.43 -23.55
C GLY A 218 -13.79 33.62 -24.98
N VAL A 219 -13.96 32.58 -25.79
CA VAL A 219 -14.46 32.60 -27.15
C VAL A 219 -15.78 31.84 -27.28
N VAL A 220 -16.84 32.52 -27.72
CA VAL A 220 -18.11 31.86 -28.04
C VAL A 220 -17.91 31.04 -29.33
N PRO A 221 -18.24 29.73 -29.32
CA PRO A 221 -18.09 28.88 -30.52
C PRO A 221 -18.92 29.44 -31.69
N HIS A 222 -18.34 29.36 -32.90
CA HIS A 222 -18.98 29.80 -34.13
C HIS A 222 -18.67 28.81 -35.27
N GLU A 223 -19.27 28.98 -36.43
CA GLU A 223 -19.22 28.03 -37.54
C GLU A 223 -17.82 27.62 -38.02
N THR A 224 -16.80 28.47 -37.77
CA THR A 224 -15.40 28.20 -38.14
C THR A 224 -14.54 27.78 -36.97
N THR A 225 -15.12 27.56 -35.79
CA THR A 225 -14.42 27.02 -34.61
C THR A 225 -13.99 25.57 -34.88
N LEU A 226 -12.68 25.26 -34.72
CA LEU A 226 -12.13 23.93 -35.04
C LEU A 226 -12.72 22.80 -34.20
N SER A 227 -13.04 23.10 -32.95
CA SER A 227 -13.73 22.18 -32.05
C SER A 227 -14.82 22.91 -31.31
N LEU A 228 -16.04 22.41 -31.38
CA LEU A 228 -17.19 22.97 -30.66
C LEU A 228 -17.30 22.38 -29.24
N ASP A 229 -16.69 21.23 -29.02
CA ASP A 229 -16.99 20.42 -27.84
C ASP A 229 -15.76 20.15 -26.95
N ASP A 230 -14.53 20.44 -27.44
CA ASP A 230 -13.26 20.28 -26.70
C ASP A 230 -13.17 19.00 -25.86
N GLY A 231 -13.59 17.85 -26.42
CA GLY A 231 -13.62 16.58 -25.74
C GLY A 231 -14.80 16.37 -24.78
N ILE A 232 -15.76 17.33 -24.72
CA ILE A 232 -16.99 17.24 -23.92
C ILE A 232 -18.21 17.35 -24.85
N PRO A 233 -18.58 16.27 -25.57
CA PRO A 233 -19.66 16.33 -26.54
C PRO A 233 -21.05 16.53 -25.93
N TYR A 234 -21.20 16.23 -24.66
CA TYR A 234 -22.46 16.38 -23.91
C TYR A 234 -22.27 17.39 -22.77
N TYR A 235 -23.14 18.42 -22.77
CA TYR A 235 -23.14 19.47 -21.76
C TYR A 235 -24.52 20.16 -21.78
N PRO A 236 -25.10 20.47 -20.61
CA PRO A 236 -24.61 20.15 -19.26
C PRO A 236 -24.98 18.72 -18.82
N THR A 237 -24.16 18.17 -17.90
CA THR A 237 -24.32 16.80 -17.36
C THR A 237 -24.03 16.74 -15.88
N LEU A 238 -24.50 15.68 -15.20
CA LEU A 238 -24.10 15.40 -13.83
C LEU A 238 -22.66 14.89 -13.81
N THR A 239 -21.89 15.38 -12.84
CA THR A 239 -20.48 15.01 -12.61
C THR A 239 -20.24 14.43 -11.22
N ALA A 240 -21.19 14.67 -10.30
CA ALA A 240 -21.12 14.12 -8.94
C ALA A 240 -22.52 13.71 -8.45
N ILE A 241 -22.58 12.58 -7.76
CA ILE A 241 -23.76 12.11 -7.03
C ILE A 241 -23.27 11.62 -5.66
N ALA A 242 -23.96 11.99 -4.59
CA ALA A 242 -23.68 11.50 -3.26
C ALA A 242 -24.97 11.26 -2.45
N GLU A 243 -24.98 10.17 -1.69
CA GLU A 243 -26.02 9.85 -0.71
C GLU A 243 -25.42 9.98 0.70
N SER A 244 -26.14 10.64 1.60
CA SER A 244 -25.69 10.72 2.98
C SER A 244 -25.68 9.34 3.63
N PRO A 245 -24.57 8.88 4.21
CA PRO A 245 -24.53 7.58 4.91
C PRO A 245 -25.30 7.58 6.23
N LYS A 246 -25.81 8.76 6.66
CA LYS A 246 -26.60 8.95 7.89
C LYS A 246 -28.10 9.11 7.63
N ASP A 247 -28.47 9.47 6.40
CA ASP A 247 -29.83 9.81 6.04
C ASP A 247 -30.10 9.42 4.57
N SER A 248 -30.76 8.30 4.35
CA SER A 248 -31.08 7.78 3.01
C SER A 248 -31.98 8.71 2.18
N THR A 249 -32.56 9.73 2.80
CA THR A 249 -33.38 10.73 2.11
C THR A 249 -32.58 11.93 1.62
N ALA A 250 -31.34 12.10 2.13
CA ALA A 250 -30.48 13.21 1.75
C ALA A 250 -29.56 12.80 0.58
N LEU A 251 -29.83 13.37 -0.59
CA LEU A 251 -29.07 13.21 -1.82
C LEU A 251 -28.48 14.55 -2.26
N TYR A 252 -27.30 14.50 -2.86
CA TYR A 252 -26.60 15.64 -3.40
C TYR A 252 -26.18 15.35 -4.84
N ILE A 253 -26.26 16.34 -5.71
CA ILE A 253 -25.72 16.26 -7.08
C ILE A 253 -24.87 17.49 -7.38
N GLY A 254 -23.91 17.28 -8.28
CA GLY A 254 -23.12 18.35 -8.91
C GLY A 254 -23.05 18.15 -10.41
N THR A 255 -22.88 19.26 -11.13
CA THR A 255 -22.86 19.26 -12.60
C THR A 255 -21.59 19.93 -13.12
N ASP A 256 -21.34 19.77 -14.42
CA ASP A 256 -20.26 20.44 -15.14
C ASP A 256 -20.56 21.92 -15.48
N ASP A 257 -21.80 22.35 -15.29
CA ASP A 257 -22.27 23.74 -15.43
C ASP A 257 -22.45 24.48 -14.09
N GLY A 258 -21.73 24.04 -13.06
CA GLY A 258 -21.61 24.74 -11.77
C GLY A 258 -22.81 24.56 -10.82
N ASN A 259 -23.72 23.67 -11.11
CA ASN A 259 -24.94 23.50 -10.34
C ASN A 259 -24.76 22.50 -9.20
N VAL A 260 -25.09 22.86 -7.97
CA VAL A 260 -25.17 21.98 -6.81
C VAL A 260 -26.61 21.93 -6.31
N LYS A 261 -27.20 20.76 -6.24
CA LYS A 261 -28.56 20.56 -5.72
C LYS A 261 -28.60 19.56 -4.58
N VAL A 262 -29.53 19.79 -3.67
CA VAL A 262 -29.76 18.94 -2.49
C VAL A 262 -31.21 18.51 -2.46
N SER A 263 -31.44 17.21 -2.26
CA SER A 263 -32.74 16.64 -1.93
C SER A 263 -32.73 16.13 -0.49
N ARG A 264 -33.87 16.27 0.21
CA ARG A 264 -34.09 15.73 1.56
C ARG A 264 -35.30 14.79 1.65
N ASP A 265 -35.73 14.29 0.50
CA ASP A 265 -36.91 13.43 0.39
C ASP A 265 -36.69 12.25 -0.57
N GLY A 266 -35.41 11.84 -0.74
CA GLY A 266 -35.02 10.71 -1.58
C GLY A 266 -35.06 11.02 -3.08
N GLY A 267 -34.84 12.29 -3.46
CA GLY A 267 -34.79 12.73 -4.85
C GLY A 267 -36.13 13.13 -5.46
N ARG A 268 -37.16 13.30 -4.65
CA ARG A 268 -38.48 13.74 -5.14
C ARG A 268 -38.51 15.24 -5.42
N THR A 269 -37.89 16.03 -4.54
CA THR A 269 -37.74 17.48 -4.72
C THR A 269 -36.28 17.88 -4.53
N TRP A 270 -35.88 18.95 -5.20
CA TRP A 270 -34.51 19.43 -5.20
C TRP A 270 -34.45 20.93 -4.91
N ILE A 271 -33.47 21.31 -4.12
CA ILE A 271 -33.15 22.71 -3.80
C ILE A 271 -31.79 23.05 -4.39
N GLU A 272 -31.71 24.05 -5.23
CA GLU A 272 -30.47 24.59 -5.74
C GLU A 272 -29.74 25.39 -4.66
N VAL A 273 -28.44 25.19 -4.51
CA VAL A 273 -27.64 25.83 -3.46
C VAL A 273 -26.34 26.42 -4.00
N SER A 274 -26.12 26.39 -5.31
CA SER A 274 -24.89 26.84 -5.99
C SER A 274 -24.59 28.31 -5.71
N ASP A 275 -25.61 29.16 -5.74
CA ASP A 275 -25.56 30.61 -5.48
C ASP A 275 -25.08 30.96 -4.06
N ARG A 276 -25.07 29.99 -3.16
CA ARG A 276 -24.63 30.15 -1.77
C ARG A 276 -23.14 29.81 -1.56
N LEU A 277 -22.48 29.24 -2.55
CA LEU A 277 -21.04 28.98 -2.53
C LEU A 277 -20.27 30.24 -2.90
N SER A 278 -20.07 31.13 -1.92
CA SER A 278 -19.44 32.42 -2.16
C SER A 278 -18.05 32.31 -2.79
N GLY A 279 -17.87 33.00 -3.91
CA GLY A 279 -16.62 32.98 -4.67
C GLY A 279 -16.49 31.84 -5.65
N LEU A 280 -17.52 30.99 -5.80
CA LEU A 280 -17.54 29.98 -6.87
C LEU A 280 -17.79 30.72 -8.21
N PRO A 281 -16.93 30.49 -9.23
CA PRO A 281 -17.21 30.99 -10.58
C PRO A 281 -18.44 30.33 -11.20
N ASP A 282 -19.16 31.03 -12.05
CA ASP A 282 -20.17 30.43 -12.90
C ASP A 282 -19.54 29.37 -13.79
N ASP A 283 -20.29 28.33 -14.13
CA ASP A 283 -19.85 27.19 -14.96
C ASP A 283 -18.63 26.40 -14.41
N ALA A 284 -18.34 26.52 -13.12
CA ALA A 284 -17.28 25.77 -12.48
C ALA A 284 -17.67 24.28 -12.30
N TRP A 285 -16.77 23.37 -12.63
CA TRP A 285 -17.01 21.94 -12.59
C TRP A 285 -17.06 21.38 -11.17
N ILE A 286 -18.20 20.82 -10.76
CA ILE A 286 -18.36 20.16 -9.46
C ILE A 286 -17.72 18.76 -9.55
N ASN A 287 -16.52 18.61 -9.01
CA ASN A 287 -15.72 17.42 -9.19
C ASN A 287 -16.05 16.28 -8.21
N GLY A 288 -16.51 16.61 -7.02
CA GLY A 288 -16.86 15.62 -6.01
C GLY A 288 -17.68 16.20 -4.85
N ILE A 289 -18.52 15.36 -4.29
CA ILE A 289 -19.35 15.68 -3.12
C ILE A 289 -19.17 14.57 -2.09
N GLU A 290 -18.84 14.94 -0.86
CA GLU A 290 -18.62 14.00 0.25
C GLU A 290 -19.52 14.34 1.43
N PRO A 291 -20.65 13.67 1.63
CA PRO A 291 -21.47 13.82 2.84
C PRO A 291 -20.78 13.16 4.05
N SER A 292 -20.85 13.84 5.19
CA SER A 292 -20.25 13.37 6.42
C SER A 292 -20.85 12.06 6.93
N ARG A 293 -19.99 11.18 7.42
CA ARG A 293 -20.37 9.94 8.09
C ARG A 293 -20.81 10.16 9.56
N PHE A 294 -20.53 11.33 10.10
CA PHE A 294 -20.82 11.66 11.52
C PHE A 294 -22.06 12.51 11.68
N ARG A 295 -22.32 13.43 10.74
CA ARG A 295 -23.39 14.45 10.84
C ARG A 295 -24.17 14.53 9.53
N SER A 296 -25.44 14.20 9.55
CA SER A 296 -26.30 14.13 8.36
C SER A 296 -26.41 15.43 7.56
N GLY A 297 -26.26 16.59 8.21
CA GLY A 297 -26.29 17.92 7.53
C GLY A 297 -24.93 18.40 7.02
N THR A 298 -23.84 17.72 7.36
CA THR A 298 -22.50 18.13 6.91
C THR A 298 -22.18 17.50 5.57
N VAL A 299 -21.66 18.33 4.64
CA VAL A 299 -21.24 17.93 3.31
C VAL A 299 -20.07 18.80 2.84
N TYR A 300 -19.17 18.19 2.08
CA TYR A 300 -18.03 18.84 1.45
C TYR A 300 -18.21 18.82 -0.07
N VAL A 301 -17.81 19.90 -0.75
CA VAL A 301 -17.88 20.04 -2.21
C VAL A 301 -16.52 20.46 -2.73
N ALA A 302 -15.95 19.61 -3.57
CA ALA A 302 -14.70 19.85 -4.29
C ALA A 302 -15.02 20.33 -5.71
N VAL A 303 -14.42 21.44 -6.13
CA VAL A 303 -14.67 22.09 -7.41
C VAL A 303 -13.36 22.40 -8.11
N ASN A 304 -13.35 22.34 -9.42
CA ASN A 304 -12.25 22.84 -10.23
C ASN A 304 -12.77 23.68 -11.41
N ASN A 305 -11.92 24.60 -11.90
CA ASN A 305 -12.28 25.49 -13.00
C ASN A 305 -11.15 25.66 -14.03
N TYR A 306 -10.20 24.71 -14.05
CA TYR A 306 -9.03 24.80 -14.92
C TYR A 306 -9.38 24.83 -16.42
N ARG A 307 -10.55 24.28 -16.80
CA ARG A 307 -11.06 24.34 -18.19
C ARG A 307 -11.35 25.77 -18.63
N ASN A 308 -11.62 26.67 -17.69
CA ASN A 308 -11.78 28.10 -17.91
C ASN A 308 -10.50 28.91 -17.61
N ASN A 309 -9.32 28.23 -17.59
CA ASN A 309 -8.02 28.82 -17.26
C ASN A 309 -7.95 29.41 -15.84
N ASP A 310 -8.75 28.90 -14.96
CA ASP A 310 -8.78 29.26 -13.55
C ASP A 310 -8.27 28.07 -12.71
N PHE A 311 -7.15 28.25 -12.04
CA PHE A 311 -6.45 27.25 -11.28
C PHE A 311 -6.54 27.46 -9.77
N GLU A 312 -7.48 28.28 -9.31
CA GLU A 312 -7.70 28.54 -7.90
C GLU A 312 -8.23 27.32 -7.15
N ASN A 313 -8.05 27.33 -5.84
CA ASN A 313 -8.47 26.24 -4.97
C ASN A 313 -9.93 26.43 -4.54
N TYR A 314 -10.79 25.51 -4.89
CA TYR A 314 -12.20 25.55 -4.51
C TYR A 314 -12.58 24.33 -3.69
N LEU A 315 -12.83 24.53 -2.40
CA LEU A 315 -13.29 23.49 -1.48
C LEU A 315 -14.23 24.12 -0.44
N PHE A 316 -15.45 23.61 -0.36
CA PHE A 316 -16.49 24.16 0.49
C PHE A 316 -17.02 23.12 1.46
N LYS A 317 -17.44 23.58 2.65
CA LYS A 317 -18.10 22.78 3.69
C LYS A 317 -19.42 23.45 4.07
N SER A 318 -20.49 22.66 4.11
CA SER A 318 -21.75 23.00 4.76
C SER A 318 -21.95 22.15 6.00
N SER A 319 -22.71 22.64 6.99
CA SER A 319 -23.13 21.88 8.18
C SER A 319 -24.65 21.79 8.32
N ASP A 320 -25.38 22.26 7.31
CA ASP A 320 -26.83 22.48 7.35
C ASP A 320 -27.53 22.11 6.03
N TYR A 321 -27.06 21.00 5.39
CA TYR A 321 -27.60 20.51 4.11
C TYR A 321 -27.48 21.52 2.96
N GLY A 322 -26.43 22.33 2.94
CA GLY A 322 -26.18 23.31 1.89
C GLY A 322 -26.93 24.65 2.06
N HIS A 323 -27.58 24.88 3.21
CA HIS A 323 -28.17 26.21 3.45
C HIS A 323 -27.14 27.31 3.60
N SER A 324 -25.97 26.97 4.18
CA SER A 324 -24.84 27.89 4.25
C SER A 324 -23.54 27.13 3.93
N TRP A 325 -22.54 27.83 3.40
CA TRP A 325 -21.27 27.31 2.99
C TRP A 325 -20.11 28.14 3.51
N LYS A 326 -19.02 27.45 3.86
CA LYS A 326 -17.73 28.04 4.23
C LYS A 326 -16.67 27.47 3.31
N SER A 327 -15.86 28.34 2.70
CA SER A 327 -14.62 27.88 2.06
C SER A 327 -13.66 27.35 3.13
N ILE A 328 -13.06 26.19 2.88
CA ILE A 328 -12.10 25.52 3.76
C ILE A 328 -10.77 25.27 3.06
N THR A 329 -10.39 26.11 2.10
CA THR A 329 -9.08 26.04 1.42
C THR A 329 -7.93 26.51 2.31
N GLY A 330 -8.22 27.38 3.29
CA GLY A 330 -7.31 27.80 4.36
C GLY A 330 -5.93 28.21 3.86
N ASN A 331 -4.91 27.48 4.31
CA ASN A 331 -3.50 27.68 3.98
C ASN A 331 -3.00 26.76 2.84
N LEU A 332 -3.87 26.22 2.02
CA LEU A 332 -3.42 25.48 0.83
C LEU A 332 -2.55 26.39 -0.04
N PRO A 333 -1.43 25.91 -0.56
CA PRO A 333 -0.64 26.69 -1.52
C PRO A 333 -1.48 27.01 -2.76
N ASP A 334 -1.19 28.13 -3.41
CA ASP A 334 -1.85 28.54 -4.63
C ASP A 334 -1.78 27.47 -5.72
N ARG A 335 -2.79 27.40 -6.55
CA ARG A 335 -2.86 26.51 -7.71
C ARG A 335 -2.72 25.02 -7.37
N ARG A 336 -3.30 24.62 -6.23
CA ARG A 336 -3.47 23.20 -5.87
C ARG A 336 -4.87 22.73 -6.27
N VAL A 337 -5.21 22.86 -7.56
CA VAL A 337 -6.53 22.50 -8.10
C VAL A 337 -7.08 21.25 -7.42
N VAL A 338 -8.22 21.39 -6.77
CA VAL A 338 -8.83 20.36 -5.93
C VAL A 338 -9.45 19.28 -6.83
N ARG A 339 -9.17 18.02 -6.52
CA ARG A 339 -9.71 16.85 -7.22
C ARG A 339 -10.75 16.10 -6.40
N THR A 340 -10.43 15.79 -5.16
CA THR A 340 -11.29 14.97 -4.30
C THR A 340 -11.05 15.29 -2.84
N VAL A 341 -12.07 15.14 -2.01
CA VAL A 341 -11.99 15.22 -0.55
C VAL A 341 -12.67 14.00 0.06
N ARG A 342 -12.12 13.48 1.15
CA ARG A 342 -12.74 12.42 1.95
C ARG A 342 -12.64 12.75 3.42
N GLU A 343 -13.74 12.56 4.15
CA GLU A 343 -13.78 12.58 5.61
C GLU A 343 -13.31 11.21 6.14
N ASP A 344 -12.41 11.22 7.16
CA ASP A 344 -12.03 10.00 7.84
C ASP A 344 -13.23 9.33 8.50
N PHE A 345 -13.23 8.00 8.59
CA PHE A 345 -14.38 7.27 9.13
C PHE A 345 -14.34 7.08 10.66
N ARG A 346 -13.22 7.44 11.33
CA ARG A 346 -13.05 7.39 12.80
C ARG A 346 -12.93 8.77 13.43
N ASN A 347 -12.37 9.75 12.70
CA ASN A 347 -12.14 11.09 13.21
C ASN A 347 -12.81 12.13 12.30
N PRO A 348 -13.92 12.78 12.72
CA PRO A 348 -14.65 13.78 11.91
C PRO A 348 -13.86 15.06 11.61
N ASN A 349 -12.73 15.28 12.29
CA ASN A 349 -11.87 16.42 12.06
C ASN A 349 -10.72 16.10 11.09
N LEU A 350 -10.50 14.82 10.77
CA LEU A 350 -9.48 14.41 9.81
C LEU A 350 -10.08 14.34 8.41
N LEU A 351 -9.53 15.16 7.53
CA LEU A 351 -9.88 15.21 6.11
C LEU A 351 -8.65 14.88 5.26
N TYR A 352 -8.87 14.20 4.15
CA TYR A 352 -7.87 13.93 3.11
C TYR A 352 -8.28 14.64 1.83
N LEU A 353 -7.34 15.33 1.21
CA LEU A 353 -7.57 16.15 0.02
C LEU A 353 -6.59 15.75 -1.09
N GLY A 354 -7.13 15.21 -2.18
CA GLY A 354 -6.39 14.98 -3.41
C GLY A 354 -6.41 16.22 -4.29
N THR A 355 -5.26 16.63 -4.78
CA THR A 355 -5.08 17.77 -5.68
C THR A 355 -4.30 17.40 -6.91
N GLU A 356 -4.21 18.32 -7.90
CA GLU A 356 -3.30 18.16 -9.07
C GLU A 356 -1.83 18.04 -8.67
N LEU A 357 -1.47 18.55 -7.50
CA LEU A 357 -0.08 18.58 -7.05
C LEU A 357 0.02 18.14 -5.59
N GLY A 358 -0.28 16.84 -5.34
CA GLY A 358 -0.05 16.21 -4.06
C GLY A 358 -1.29 15.92 -3.23
N LEU A 359 -1.04 15.27 -2.10
CA LEU A 359 -2.00 14.89 -1.07
C LEU A 359 -1.86 15.83 0.13
N PHE A 360 -2.98 16.35 0.63
CA PHE A 360 -3.03 17.16 1.84
C PHE A 360 -3.94 16.50 2.88
N ILE A 361 -3.64 16.71 4.14
CA ILE A 361 -4.47 16.32 5.27
C ILE A 361 -4.79 17.53 6.14
N SER A 362 -5.98 17.51 6.75
CA SER A 362 -6.36 18.41 7.81
C SER A 362 -6.77 17.61 9.03
N VAL A 363 -6.30 17.97 10.21
CA VAL A 363 -6.68 17.34 11.49
C VAL A 363 -7.63 18.20 12.32
N ASP A 364 -8.09 19.31 11.77
CA ASP A 364 -8.93 20.33 12.40
C ASP A 364 -10.21 20.66 11.58
N GLY A 365 -10.63 19.72 10.73
CA GLY A 365 -11.88 19.83 9.95
C GLY A 365 -11.82 20.79 8.78
N GLY A 366 -10.64 21.07 8.24
CA GLY A 366 -10.39 21.88 7.07
C GLY A 366 -9.92 23.31 7.37
N ASP A 367 -9.64 23.64 8.63
CA ASP A 367 -9.14 24.98 8.98
C ASP A 367 -7.66 25.15 8.57
N ARG A 368 -6.85 24.09 8.68
CA ARG A 368 -5.45 24.06 8.22
C ARG A 368 -5.15 22.77 7.50
N TRP A 369 -4.30 22.86 6.48
CA TRP A 369 -3.84 21.74 5.64
C TRP A 369 -2.34 21.56 5.74
N VAL A 370 -1.91 20.28 5.75
CA VAL A 370 -0.50 19.87 5.75
C VAL A 370 -0.31 18.93 4.57
N GLU A 371 0.74 19.15 3.77
CA GLU A 371 1.10 18.25 2.69
C GLU A 371 1.60 16.92 3.28
N LEU A 372 0.96 15.81 2.89
CA LEU A 372 1.40 14.47 3.23
C LEU A 372 2.22 13.90 2.07
N ARG A 373 3.52 13.99 2.17
CA ARG A 373 4.43 13.66 1.08
C ARG A 373 5.20 12.37 1.31
N ASN A 374 5.79 12.21 2.48
CA ASN A 374 6.62 11.08 2.85
C ASN A 374 7.55 10.64 1.68
N ASN A 375 7.49 9.37 1.24
CA ASN A 375 8.26 8.83 0.11
C ASN A 375 7.54 8.99 -1.25
N MET A 376 6.44 9.72 -1.30
CA MET A 376 5.61 9.93 -2.48
C MET A 376 6.19 11.04 -3.37
N PRO A 377 6.37 10.85 -4.69
CA PRO A 377 6.70 11.96 -5.58
C PRO A 377 5.53 12.93 -5.71
N LEU A 378 5.81 14.14 -6.17
CA LEU A 378 4.76 15.11 -6.49
C LEU A 378 3.98 14.61 -7.72
N MET A 379 2.67 14.43 -7.57
CA MET A 379 1.78 13.87 -8.60
C MET A 379 0.33 14.25 -8.33
N ALA A 380 -0.50 14.17 -9.37
CA ALA A 380 -1.95 14.36 -9.21
C ALA A 380 -2.58 13.17 -8.48
N ILE A 381 -3.38 13.47 -7.45
CA ILE A 381 -4.20 12.52 -6.71
C ILE A 381 -5.64 12.70 -7.19
N ASN A 382 -6.05 11.90 -8.16
CA ASN A 382 -7.37 12.03 -8.78
C ASN A 382 -8.50 11.53 -7.88
N ASP A 383 -8.25 10.44 -7.17
CA ASP A 383 -9.22 9.87 -6.24
C ASP A 383 -8.52 9.18 -5.08
N LEU A 384 -9.23 9.02 -3.97
CA LEU A 384 -8.73 8.33 -2.78
C LEU A 384 -9.88 7.69 -2.00
N ILE A 385 -9.58 6.58 -1.34
CA ILE A 385 -10.52 5.87 -0.48
C ILE A 385 -9.83 5.29 0.74
N ILE A 386 -10.55 5.24 1.87
CA ILE A 386 -10.07 4.60 3.09
C ILE A 386 -10.69 3.22 3.19
N HIS A 387 -9.86 2.17 3.36
CA HIS A 387 -10.35 0.82 3.58
C HIS A 387 -10.89 0.69 5.01
N PRO A 388 -12.21 0.38 5.21
CA PRO A 388 -12.82 0.52 6.53
C PRO A 388 -12.37 -0.52 7.56
N ARG A 389 -11.95 -1.73 7.14
CA ARG A 389 -11.44 -2.79 8.03
C ARG A 389 -9.95 -2.62 8.31
N ASP A 390 -9.14 -2.48 7.25
CA ASP A 390 -7.67 -2.50 7.35
C ASP A 390 -7.10 -1.13 7.68
N ASN A 391 -7.95 -0.08 7.56
CA ASN A 391 -7.59 1.29 7.91
C ASN A 391 -6.43 1.85 7.07
N ASP A 392 -6.43 1.49 5.78
CA ASP A 392 -5.46 1.93 4.79
C ASP A 392 -6.03 3.06 3.94
N LEU A 393 -5.19 4.03 3.56
CA LEU A 393 -5.53 5.05 2.59
C LEU A 393 -5.02 4.62 1.21
N VAL A 394 -5.93 4.39 0.27
CA VAL A 394 -5.63 3.99 -1.11
C VAL A 394 -5.80 5.20 -2.02
N LEU A 395 -4.77 5.52 -2.80
CA LEU A 395 -4.69 6.68 -3.69
C LEU A 395 -4.67 6.23 -5.14
N GLY A 396 -5.57 6.74 -5.96
CA GLY A 396 -5.53 6.67 -7.41
C GLY A 396 -4.81 7.89 -7.97
N THR A 397 -3.64 7.68 -8.60
CA THR A 397 -2.83 8.76 -9.10
C THR A 397 -2.86 8.86 -10.61
N HIS A 398 -2.77 10.06 -11.15
CA HIS A 398 -2.70 10.25 -12.60
C HIS A 398 -1.23 10.26 -13.04
N GLY A 399 -0.69 9.07 -13.32
CA GLY A 399 0.65 8.88 -13.87
C GLY A 399 1.59 8.01 -13.03
N ARG A 400 1.27 7.69 -11.76
CA ARG A 400 2.15 6.92 -10.88
C ARG A 400 1.48 5.69 -10.24
N GLY A 401 0.38 5.24 -10.81
CA GLY A 401 -0.33 4.05 -10.35
C GLY A 401 -1.09 4.24 -9.04
N VAL A 402 -1.24 3.16 -8.31
CA VAL A 402 -1.89 3.14 -6.99
C VAL A 402 -0.83 3.23 -5.89
N TRP A 403 -1.09 4.07 -4.89
CA TRP A 403 -0.30 4.16 -3.66
C TRP A 403 -1.17 3.83 -2.47
N ILE A 404 -0.59 3.14 -1.48
CA ILE A 404 -1.30 2.76 -0.25
C ILE A 404 -0.47 3.22 0.95
N LEU A 405 -1.11 3.96 1.86
CA LEU A 405 -0.60 4.24 3.19
C LEU A 405 -1.26 3.26 4.16
N ASP A 406 -0.50 2.27 4.60
CA ASP A 406 -0.96 1.28 5.56
C ASP A 406 -1.16 1.91 6.93
N ASN A 407 -2.26 1.62 7.59
CA ASN A 407 -2.61 2.01 8.95
C ASN A 407 -2.63 3.53 9.21
N LEU A 408 -3.82 4.08 9.33
CA LEU A 408 -4.06 5.50 9.59
C LEU A 408 -4.16 5.86 11.10
N ASN A 409 -3.94 4.91 12.03
CA ASN A 409 -4.16 5.16 13.47
C ASN A 409 -3.42 6.41 13.95
N ALA A 410 -2.18 6.61 13.53
CA ALA A 410 -1.41 7.78 13.94
C ALA A 410 -2.08 9.09 13.52
N LEU A 411 -2.56 9.20 12.27
CA LEU A 411 -3.25 10.39 11.79
C LEU A 411 -4.62 10.58 12.45
N GLN A 412 -5.32 9.50 12.77
CA GLN A 412 -6.63 9.52 13.42
C GLN A 412 -6.58 9.91 14.89
N GLU A 413 -5.46 9.62 15.58
CA GLU A 413 -5.24 9.89 17.01
C GLU A 413 -4.50 11.22 17.26
N VAL A 414 -3.93 11.85 16.23
CA VAL A 414 -3.27 13.16 16.37
C VAL A 414 -4.25 14.21 16.90
N SER A 415 -3.85 14.92 17.96
CA SER A 415 -4.57 16.05 18.51
C SER A 415 -3.59 17.15 18.96
N HIS A 416 -4.08 18.37 19.11
CA HIS A 416 -3.26 19.47 19.64
C HIS A 416 -2.70 19.18 21.04
N GLU A 417 -3.48 18.49 21.88
CA GLU A 417 -3.07 18.09 23.23
C GLU A 417 -1.92 17.08 23.15
N MET A 418 -2.05 16.08 22.30
CA MET A 418 -0.99 15.07 22.11
C MET A 418 0.30 15.67 21.54
N LEU A 419 0.20 16.60 20.57
CA LEU A 419 1.37 17.29 20.01
C LEU A 419 2.07 18.24 20.99
N ALA A 420 1.44 18.57 22.11
CA ALA A 420 2.06 19.34 23.20
C ALA A 420 2.99 18.47 24.06
N ASP A 421 2.75 17.15 24.14
CA ASP A 421 3.56 16.19 24.89
C ASP A 421 4.94 15.95 24.23
N GLU A 422 5.93 15.54 25.03
CA GLU A 422 7.27 15.20 24.54
C GLU A 422 7.26 14.01 23.57
N ALA A 423 6.42 13.02 23.84
CA ALA A 423 6.26 11.84 23.00
C ALA A 423 4.86 11.24 23.15
N ALA A 424 4.40 10.51 22.14
CA ALA A 424 3.18 9.70 22.21
C ALA A 424 3.41 8.34 21.54
N LEU A 425 2.66 7.34 21.98
CA LEU A 425 2.59 6.03 21.34
C LEU A 425 1.16 5.83 20.82
N PHE A 426 1.01 5.62 19.52
CA PHE A 426 -0.29 5.41 18.90
C PHE A 426 -0.80 3.97 19.07
N SER A 427 -2.07 3.76 18.85
CA SER A 427 -2.66 2.43 18.85
C SER A 427 -2.04 1.55 17.77
N VAL A 428 -1.56 0.38 18.19
CA VAL A 428 -0.93 -0.60 17.31
C VAL A 428 -2.02 -1.49 16.70
N PRO A 429 -2.11 -1.62 15.37
CA PRO A 429 -3.07 -2.53 14.77
C PRO A 429 -2.75 -3.99 15.11
N ASN A 430 -3.77 -4.85 15.05
CA ASN A 430 -3.53 -6.29 15.12
C ASN A 430 -2.61 -6.72 13.97
N ALA A 431 -1.67 -7.60 14.25
CA ALA A 431 -0.70 -8.06 13.28
C ALA A 431 -0.82 -9.56 13.00
N GLU A 432 -0.58 -9.96 11.76
CA GLU A 432 -0.64 -11.35 11.31
C GLU A 432 0.76 -11.88 10.98
N GLN A 433 1.04 -13.12 11.37
CA GLN A 433 2.31 -13.80 11.12
C GLN A 433 2.39 -14.34 9.69
N ILE A 434 2.20 -13.49 8.68
CA ILE A 434 2.17 -13.91 7.28
C ILE A 434 3.48 -14.57 6.89
N ARG A 435 3.39 -15.77 6.32
CA ARG A 435 4.51 -16.57 5.83
C ARG A 435 4.62 -16.42 4.33
N TYR A 436 5.54 -15.57 3.92
CA TYR A 436 5.83 -15.37 2.50
C TYR A 436 6.60 -16.55 1.91
N SER A 437 6.21 -16.95 0.71
CA SER A 437 6.92 -17.97 -0.08
C SER A 437 7.44 -17.36 -1.38
N ARG A 438 8.50 -17.94 -1.93
CA ARG A 438 9.00 -17.56 -3.25
C ARG A 438 8.23 -18.32 -4.32
N ALA A 439 7.53 -17.61 -5.21
CA ALA A 439 6.78 -18.26 -6.30
C ALA A 439 7.63 -18.56 -7.52
N ARG A 440 8.70 -17.79 -7.73
CA ARG A 440 9.54 -17.85 -8.94
C ARG A 440 11.02 -17.85 -8.55
N ALA A 441 11.80 -18.72 -9.18
CA ALA A 441 13.21 -18.84 -8.86
C ALA A 441 14.03 -17.65 -9.39
N HIS A 442 13.87 -17.30 -10.68
CA HIS A 442 14.67 -16.28 -11.36
C HIS A 442 13.81 -15.58 -12.42
N ALA A 443 13.39 -14.36 -12.15
CA ALA A 443 12.52 -13.58 -13.04
C ALA A 443 13.22 -12.37 -13.68
N GLY A 444 14.48 -12.09 -13.31
CA GLY A 444 15.20 -10.88 -13.74
C GLY A 444 14.68 -9.61 -13.11
N ASP A 445 15.21 -8.47 -13.56
CA ASP A 445 14.91 -7.14 -12.99
C ASP A 445 13.94 -6.33 -13.85
N MET A 446 13.63 -6.78 -15.08
CA MET A 446 12.76 -6.09 -16.03
C MET A 446 11.26 -6.43 -15.80
N ILE A 447 10.85 -6.57 -14.54
CA ILE A 447 9.48 -6.84 -14.13
C ILE A 447 9.11 -5.87 -13.01
N PHE A 448 7.97 -5.20 -13.14
CA PHE A 448 7.42 -4.41 -12.04
C PHE A 448 6.97 -5.32 -10.88
N ARG A 449 7.30 -4.90 -9.67
CA ARG A 449 6.92 -5.58 -8.43
C ARG A 449 6.39 -4.56 -7.44
N GLY A 450 5.09 -4.58 -7.20
CA GLY A 450 4.47 -3.83 -6.10
C GLY A 450 4.88 -4.46 -4.76
N LYS A 451 5.26 -3.63 -3.79
CA LYS A 451 5.61 -4.13 -2.46
C LYS A 451 4.34 -4.63 -1.75
N ASN A 452 4.46 -5.75 -1.03
CA ASN A 452 3.47 -6.11 -0.02
C ASN A 452 3.51 -5.11 1.14
N PRO A 453 2.43 -4.98 1.93
CA PRO A 453 2.47 -4.30 3.23
C PRO A 453 3.62 -4.84 4.09
N ALA A 454 4.12 -4.02 4.99
CA ALA A 454 5.20 -4.42 5.88
C ALA A 454 4.78 -5.62 6.75
N ALA A 455 5.61 -6.68 6.75
CA ALA A 455 5.31 -7.91 7.49
C ALA A 455 5.60 -7.73 8.98
N GLY A 456 4.56 -7.57 9.80
CA GLY A 456 4.72 -7.43 11.24
C GLY A 456 3.74 -6.46 11.89
N ALA A 457 4.01 -6.09 13.12
CA ALA A 457 3.25 -5.07 13.84
C ALA A 457 3.79 -3.68 13.49
N LEU A 458 2.92 -2.82 12.95
CA LEU A 458 3.23 -1.42 12.67
C LEU A 458 3.09 -0.61 13.96
N ILE A 459 4.20 -0.10 14.48
CA ILE A 459 4.22 0.66 15.73
C ILE A 459 4.59 2.10 15.40
N ASP A 460 3.58 2.97 15.49
CA ASP A 460 3.73 4.39 15.24
C ASP A 460 3.89 5.14 16.55
N TYR A 461 4.79 6.12 16.59
CA TYR A 461 5.00 6.98 17.74
C TYR A 461 5.38 8.40 17.30
N TYR A 462 5.15 9.35 18.17
CA TYR A 462 5.47 10.77 17.96
C TYR A 462 6.56 11.21 18.90
N LEU A 463 7.50 11.99 18.38
CA LEU A 463 8.51 12.73 19.14
C LEU A 463 8.37 14.22 18.83
N LYS A 464 8.29 15.05 19.88
CA LYS A 464 8.21 16.51 19.72
C LYS A 464 9.51 17.12 19.22
N ASN A 465 10.64 16.58 19.68
CA ASN A 465 11.98 16.99 19.33
C ASN A 465 12.81 15.75 19.02
N ASP A 466 13.96 15.93 18.38
CA ASP A 466 14.97 14.87 18.27
C ASP A 466 15.44 14.46 19.68
N VAL A 467 15.71 13.17 19.85
CA VAL A 467 16.19 12.57 21.10
C VAL A 467 17.50 11.80 20.86
N MET A 468 18.27 11.55 21.92
CA MET A 468 19.46 10.72 21.81
C MET A 468 19.08 9.23 21.81
N GLU A 469 19.92 8.37 21.18
CA GLU A 469 19.65 6.93 21.08
C GLU A 469 19.54 6.23 22.44
N ASP A 470 20.26 6.70 23.45
CA ASP A 470 20.24 6.18 24.82
C ASP A 470 19.08 6.73 25.68
N GLU A 471 18.29 7.65 25.16
CA GLU A 471 17.13 8.25 25.82
C GLU A 471 15.78 7.66 25.36
N ILE A 472 15.78 6.83 24.29
CA ILE A 472 14.58 6.22 23.74
C ILE A 472 14.69 4.71 23.68
N PHE A 473 13.66 4.00 24.14
CA PHE A 473 13.57 2.55 24.09
C PHE A 473 12.18 2.11 23.66
N LEU A 474 12.11 1.17 22.73
CA LEU A 474 10.86 0.50 22.36
C LEU A 474 10.98 -1.00 22.63
N ARG A 475 10.16 -1.50 23.55
CA ARG A 475 10.23 -2.88 24.04
C ARG A 475 8.88 -3.57 23.87
N ILE A 476 8.92 -4.83 23.47
CA ILE A 476 7.73 -5.68 23.30
C ILE A 476 7.70 -6.69 24.44
N TYR A 477 6.56 -6.79 25.09
CA TYR A 477 6.30 -7.72 26.20
C TYR A 477 5.14 -8.65 25.88
N ASP A 478 5.22 -9.87 26.39
CA ASP A 478 4.12 -10.82 26.41
C ASP A 478 3.08 -10.46 27.50
N PRO A 479 1.94 -11.19 27.58
CA PRO A 479 0.89 -10.90 28.57
C PRO A 479 1.33 -11.05 30.03
N VAL A 480 2.33 -11.87 30.30
CA VAL A 480 2.84 -12.08 31.68
C VAL A 480 3.96 -11.11 32.04
N GLY A 481 4.37 -10.25 31.11
CA GLY A 481 5.37 -9.22 31.33
C GLY A 481 6.81 -9.62 30.98
N THR A 482 7.00 -10.75 30.30
CA THR A 482 8.32 -11.15 29.79
C THR A 482 8.73 -10.28 28.62
N LEU A 483 9.95 -9.76 28.65
CA LEU A 483 10.52 -9.03 27.52
C LEU A 483 10.79 -9.99 26.35
N ILE A 484 10.16 -9.71 25.20
CA ILE A 484 10.29 -10.52 23.98
C ILE A 484 11.31 -9.94 23.03
N ARG A 485 11.26 -8.61 22.87
CA ARG A 485 12.10 -7.91 21.89
C ARG A 485 12.37 -6.48 22.33
N THR A 486 13.61 -6.02 22.14
CA THR A 486 13.95 -4.61 22.10
C THR A 486 14.12 -4.22 20.63
N LEU A 487 13.50 -3.12 20.23
CA LEU A 487 13.58 -2.54 18.89
C LEU A 487 14.42 -1.27 18.97
N GLU A 488 15.04 -0.90 17.86
CA GLU A 488 15.83 0.33 17.70
C GLU A 488 14.95 1.39 17.02
N PRO A 489 14.27 2.27 17.78
CA PRO A 489 13.40 3.29 17.24
C PRO A 489 14.21 4.42 16.58
N ASP A 490 13.61 5.10 15.57
CA ASP A 490 14.12 6.34 15.02
C ASP A 490 14.05 7.45 16.10
N THR A 491 15.02 8.36 16.08
CA THR A 491 15.20 9.41 17.11
C THR A 491 14.75 10.80 16.62
N THR A 492 14.25 10.90 15.39
CA THR A 492 13.89 12.18 14.75
C THR A 492 12.53 12.70 15.19
N ALA A 493 12.38 14.01 15.28
CA ALA A 493 11.11 14.66 15.59
C ALA A 493 10.03 14.35 14.53
N GLY A 494 8.78 14.24 14.98
CA GLY A 494 7.64 13.94 14.12
C GLY A 494 7.04 12.57 14.39
N ILE A 495 6.21 12.10 13.47
CA ILE A 495 5.61 10.75 13.51
C ILE A 495 6.58 9.77 12.87
N ASN A 496 6.98 8.79 13.63
CA ASN A 496 7.90 7.73 13.26
C ASN A 496 7.19 6.39 13.23
N ARG A 497 7.62 5.47 12.37
CA ARG A 497 7.10 4.09 12.27
C ARG A 497 8.23 3.08 12.35
N ILE A 498 8.06 2.08 13.21
CA ILE A 498 8.90 0.90 13.25
C ILE A 498 8.05 -0.36 13.10
N VAL A 499 8.62 -1.39 12.49
CA VAL A 499 7.95 -2.67 12.27
C VAL A 499 8.59 -3.74 13.13
N TRP A 500 7.80 -4.37 14.00
CA TRP A 500 8.23 -5.58 14.69
C TRP A 500 7.84 -6.82 13.87
N ASP A 501 8.83 -7.63 13.54
CA ASP A 501 8.71 -8.84 12.69
C ASP A 501 8.00 -10.02 13.37
N LEU A 502 7.34 -9.82 14.52
CA LEU A 502 6.60 -10.80 15.32
C LEU A 502 7.46 -11.99 15.77
N ARG A 503 8.74 -11.73 16.02
CA ARG A 503 9.73 -12.73 16.42
C ARG A 503 10.41 -12.34 17.72
N HIS A 504 10.91 -13.35 18.41
CA HIS A 504 11.90 -13.18 19.45
C HIS A 504 13.18 -12.54 18.89
N ALA A 505 14.12 -12.20 19.77
CA ALA A 505 15.41 -11.68 19.35
C ALA A 505 16.12 -12.63 18.37
N ARG A 506 16.90 -12.06 17.45
CA ARG A 506 17.74 -12.86 16.56
C ARG A 506 18.73 -13.68 17.38
N LEU A 507 19.03 -14.87 16.93
CA LEU A 507 20.13 -15.65 17.49
C LEU A 507 21.46 -15.01 17.09
N PRO A 508 22.54 -15.22 17.87
CA PRO A 508 23.84 -14.63 17.56
C PRO A 508 24.39 -15.14 16.21
N ALA A 509 25.20 -14.31 15.55
CA ALA A 509 25.91 -14.72 14.36
C ALA A 509 26.96 -15.79 14.73
N ALA A 510 27.08 -16.85 13.94
CA ALA A 510 28.16 -17.80 14.11
C ALA A 510 29.51 -17.13 13.83
N PRO A 511 30.58 -17.46 14.58
CA PRO A 511 31.93 -17.01 14.28
C PRO A 511 32.28 -17.35 12.82
N VAL A 512 32.86 -16.40 12.10
CA VAL A 512 33.30 -16.63 10.72
C VAL A 512 34.53 -17.57 10.76
N ASP A 513 34.45 -18.71 10.07
CA ASP A 513 35.60 -19.58 9.85
C ASP A 513 36.59 -18.84 8.91
N THR A 514 37.56 -18.18 9.49
CA THR A 514 38.56 -17.37 8.76
C THR A 514 39.63 -18.20 8.07
N VAL A 515 39.67 -19.48 8.34
CA VAL A 515 40.69 -20.41 7.78
C VAL A 515 40.38 -20.78 6.34
N ASN A 516 39.11 -20.88 5.95
CA ASN A 516 38.65 -21.30 4.64
C ASN A 516 38.04 -20.24 3.78
N VAL A 517 38.05 -18.96 4.20
CA VAL A 517 37.43 -17.87 3.42
C VAL A 517 38.51 -17.12 2.65
N ASP A 518 38.38 -17.10 1.33
CA ASP A 518 39.13 -16.20 0.47
C ASP A 518 38.88 -14.75 0.93
N THR A 519 39.89 -14.13 1.52
CA THR A 519 39.81 -12.80 2.10
C THR A 519 39.46 -11.71 1.07
N THR A 520 39.58 -12.00 -0.23
CA THR A 520 39.13 -11.12 -1.29
C THR A 520 37.60 -11.03 -1.39
N LEU A 521 36.85 -12.08 -0.95
CA LEU A 521 35.40 -12.11 -0.90
C LEU A 521 34.81 -11.44 0.35
N ILE A 522 35.59 -11.33 1.45
CA ILE A 522 35.15 -10.65 2.68
C ILE A 522 35.05 -9.14 2.50
N ARG A 523 35.84 -8.55 1.60
CA ARG A 523 35.83 -7.08 1.32
C ARG A 523 34.53 -6.55 0.70
N THR A 524 33.64 -7.40 0.21
CA THR A 524 32.37 -7.01 -0.40
C THR A 524 31.16 -7.11 0.54
N ARG A 525 31.28 -7.75 1.71
CA ARG A 525 30.23 -7.75 2.75
C ARG A 525 30.54 -6.69 3.79
N LYS A 526 29.82 -5.56 3.72
CA LYS A 526 29.96 -4.42 4.66
C LYS A 526 29.47 -4.71 6.09
N THR A 527 28.80 -5.84 6.32
CA THR A 527 28.29 -6.26 7.64
C THR A 527 28.55 -7.75 7.83
N PRO A 528 28.88 -8.23 9.06
CA PRO A 528 28.87 -9.65 9.40
C PRO A 528 27.50 -10.25 9.01
N PRO A 529 27.43 -11.50 8.55
CA PRO A 529 26.14 -12.11 8.30
C PRO A 529 25.35 -12.13 9.60
N ASP A 530 24.15 -11.52 9.59
CA ASP A 530 23.23 -11.61 10.71
C ASP A 530 23.01 -13.05 11.13
N GLY A 531 22.88 -13.29 12.43
CA GLY A 531 22.49 -14.58 12.96
C GLY A 531 21.12 -15.03 12.49
N PRO A 532 20.72 -16.29 12.70
CA PRO A 532 19.40 -16.79 12.35
C PRO A 532 18.28 -15.91 12.97
N ALA A 533 17.20 -15.75 12.23
CA ALA A 533 16.02 -15.06 12.77
C ALA A 533 15.50 -15.77 14.03
N GLY A 534 15.05 -15.01 15.01
CA GLY A 534 14.41 -15.56 16.20
C GLY A 534 13.13 -16.35 15.89
N PRO A 535 12.68 -17.21 16.79
CA PRO A 535 11.42 -17.94 16.64
C PRO A 535 10.22 -16.96 16.49
N TRP A 536 9.18 -17.39 15.77
CA TRP A 536 7.91 -16.72 15.78
C TRP A 536 7.29 -16.77 17.19
N VAL A 537 6.80 -15.63 17.67
CA VAL A 537 6.09 -15.59 18.95
C VAL A 537 4.77 -16.35 18.89
N MET A 538 4.22 -16.74 20.03
CA MET A 538 2.87 -17.31 20.09
C MET A 538 1.82 -16.30 19.63
N PRO A 539 0.79 -16.68 18.88
CA PRO A 539 -0.38 -15.83 18.71
C PRO A 539 -1.00 -15.48 20.08
N GLY A 540 -1.40 -14.24 20.27
CA GLY A 540 -1.92 -13.76 21.53
C GLY A 540 -1.81 -12.24 21.71
N LEU A 541 -2.09 -11.78 22.92
CA LEU A 541 -1.97 -10.36 23.29
C LEU A 541 -0.50 -10.01 23.56
N TYR A 542 -0.07 -8.83 23.09
CA TYR A 542 1.25 -8.26 23.33
C TYR A 542 1.13 -6.81 23.73
N ARG A 543 2.21 -6.27 24.30
CA ARG A 543 2.29 -4.89 24.73
C ARG A 543 3.58 -4.26 24.20
N ALA A 544 3.42 -3.14 23.48
CA ALA A 544 4.50 -2.25 23.12
C ALA A 544 4.65 -1.19 24.20
N ARG A 545 5.88 -0.97 24.68
CA ARG A 545 6.25 0.10 25.63
C ARG A 545 7.28 0.99 25.00
N LEU A 546 6.90 2.23 24.77
CA LEU A 546 7.81 3.32 24.39
C LEU A 546 8.25 4.04 25.67
N GLU A 547 9.53 4.20 25.87
CA GLU A 547 10.14 4.99 26.95
C GLU A 547 10.99 6.09 26.33
N VAL A 548 10.71 7.34 26.67
CA VAL A 548 11.46 8.53 26.23
C VAL A 548 11.76 9.36 27.44
N ASN A 549 13.04 9.69 27.66
CA ASN A 549 13.50 10.49 28.83
C ASN A 549 12.97 9.94 30.16
N GLY A 550 12.92 8.62 30.32
CA GLY A 550 12.44 7.93 31.52
C GLY A 550 10.91 7.92 31.71
N ARG A 551 10.14 8.44 30.75
CA ARG A 551 8.67 8.39 30.78
C ARG A 551 8.16 7.30 29.84
N SER A 552 7.34 6.38 30.36
CA SER A 552 6.81 5.24 29.59
C SER A 552 5.39 5.48 29.12
N ARG A 553 5.09 4.94 27.92
CA ARG A 553 3.76 4.83 27.32
C ARG A 553 3.57 3.42 26.80
N GLU A 554 2.35 2.88 26.93
CA GLU A 554 2.06 1.50 26.53
C GLU A 554 0.82 1.40 25.68
N LYS A 555 0.85 0.47 24.72
CA LYS A 555 -0.31 0.05 23.93
C LYS A 555 -0.30 -1.47 23.80
N THR A 556 -1.50 -2.05 23.87
CA THR A 556 -1.70 -3.49 23.66
C THR A 556 -2.23 -3.76 22.25
N PHE A 557 -1.85 -4.90 21.70
CA PHE A 557 -2.32 -5.36 20.39
C PHE A 557 -2.27 -6.87 20.32
N THR A 558 -2.97 -7.44 19.33
CA THR A 558 -3.06 -8.90 19.16
C THR A 558 -2.20 -9.34 17.98
N VAL A 559 -1.38 -10.36 18.20
CA VAL A 559 -0.70 -11.13 17.15
C VAL A 559 -1.58 -12.33 16.79
N ARG A 560 -1.85 -12.51 15.51
CA ARG A 560 -2.61 -13.63 14.95
C ARG A 560 -1.71 -14.54 14.14
N GLU A 561 -2.09 -15.82 14.05
CA GLU A 561 -1.46 -16.77 13.14
C GLU A 561 -1.81 -16.40 11.69
N ASP A 562 -0.97 -16.84 10.75
CA ASP A 562 -1.26 -16.77 9.32
C ASP A 562 -2.63 -17.42 9.05
N PRO A 563 -3.59 -16.73 8.42
CA PRO A 563 -4.96 -17.24 8.25
C PRO A 563 -5.05 -18.51 7.41
N ARG A 564 -3.97 -18.85 6.68
CA ARG A 564 -3.86 -20.08 5.89
C ARG A 564 -3.41 -21.29 6.72
N ILE A 565 -2.99 -21.09 7.97
CA ILE A 565 -2.46 -22.13 8.84
C ILE A 565 -3.50 -22.49 9.89
N ASP A 566 -4.06 -23.68 9.72
CA ASP A 566 -4.94 -24.30 10.72
C ASP A 566 -4.11 -25.26 11.59
N LEU A 567 -3.64 -24.77 12.73
CA LEU A 567 -2.82 -25.54 13.68
C LEU A 567 -3.40 -25.47 15.08
N PRO A 568 -3.67 -26.62 15.74
CA PRO A 568 -4.11 -26.63 17.14
C PRO A 568 -3.13 -25.87 18.04
N VAL A 569 -3.67 -25.05 18.95
CA VAL A 569 -2.88 -24.19 19.86
C VAL A 569 -1.81 -24.96 20.61
N GLU A 570 -2.12 -26.20 21.02
CA GLU A 570 -1.17 -27.07 21.74
C GLU A 570 0.02 -27.49 20.85
N HIS A 571 -0.21 -27.76 19.58
CA HIS A 571 0.87 -28.06 18.63
C HIS A 571 1.71 -26.80 18.36
N ARG A 572 1.06 -25.65 18.25
CA ARG A 572 1.72 -24.35 18.07
C ARG A 572 2.63 -24.02 19.27
N ARG A 573 2.15 -24.28 20.49
CA ARG A 573 2.91 -24.08 21.72
C ARG A 573 4.15 -24.97 21.76
N LYS A 574 3.99 -26.28 21.48
CA LYS A 574 5.10 -27.23 21.44
C LYS A 574 6.14 -26.86 20.38
N TRP A 575 5.69 -26.42 19.21
CA TRP A 575 6.59 -25.99 18.15
C TRP A 575 7.39 -24.74 18.56
N THR A 576 6.76 -23.74 19.20
CA THR A 576 7.47 -22.54 19.69
C THR A 576 8.46 -22.90 20.79
N ALA A 577 8.07 -23.74 21.77
CA ALA A 577 8.94 -24.18 22.84
C ALA A 577 10.22 -24.87 22.32
N ILE A 578 10.07 -25.83 21.42
CA ILE A 578 11.23 -26.54 20.88
C ILE A 578 12.15 -25.65 20.07
N LEU A 579 11.61 -24.64 19.34
CA LEU A 579 12.43 -23.66 18.64
C LEU A 579 13.24 -22.78 19.58
N LEU A 580 12.67 -22.40 20.72
CA LEU A 580 13.38 -21.69 21.77
C LEU A 580 14.51 -22.54 22.36
N GLU A 581 14.24 -23.80 22.69
CA GLU A 581 15.25 -24.75 23.19
C GLU A 581 16.41 -24.97 22.20
N ILE A 582 16.09 -25.17 20.91
CA ILE A 582 17.13 -25.31 19.87
C ILE A 582 17.92 -24.00 19.72
N GLY A 583 17.25 -22.85 19.83
CA GLY A 583 17.85 -21.53 19.80
C GLY A 583 18.82 -21.28 20.96
N GLU A 584 18.45 -21.69 22.18
CA GLU A 584 19.31 -21.66 23.36
C GLU A 584 20.56 -22.52 23.19
N LEU A 585 20.41 -23.76 22.71
CA LEU A 585 21.54 -24.62 22.40
C LEU A 585 22.47 -24.00 21.35
N TYR A 586 21.87 -23.42 20.29
CA TYR A 586 22.63 -22.71 19.25
C TYR A 586 23.43 -21.55 19.82
N THR A 587 22.79 -20.71 20.65
CA THR A 587 23.43 -19.55 21.31
C THR A 587 24.60 -20.00 22.19
N GLY A 588 24.39 -21.03 23.03
CA GLY A 588 25.47 -21.58 23.86
C GLY A 588 26.64 -22.14 23.04
N LEU A 589 26.35 -22.76 21.90
CA LEU A 589 27.40 -23.23 20.99
C LEU A 589 28.18 -22.08 20.32
N VAL A 590 27.52 -20.97 19.98
CA VAL A 590 28.19 -19.77 19.45
C VAL A 590 29.12 -19.18 20.51
N GLU A 591 28.62 -18.93 21.72
CA GLU A 591 29.39 -18.40 22.84
C GLU A 591 30.58 -19.30 23.21
N ASP A 592 30.38 -20.60 23.23
CA ASP A 592 31.46 -21.55 23.50
C ASP A 592 32.53 -21.56 22.40
N ASN A 593 32.16 -21.33 21.16
CA ASN A 593 33.07 -21.35 20.01
C ASN A 593 33.79 -20.02 19.76
N GLU A 594 33.23 -18.90 20.21
CA GLU A 594 33.83 -17.56 20.05
C GLU A 594 35.24 -17.45 20.67
N GLY A 595 35.46 -18.09 21.79
CA GLY A 595 36.79 -18.11 22.44
C GLY A 595 37.80 -19.05 21.76
N ILE A 596 37.35 -20.04 20.99
CA ILE A 596 38.20 -21.08 20.40
C ILE A 596 38.71 -20.68 18.99
N GLN A 597 37.86 -20.11 18.15
CA GLN A 597 38.19 -19.79 16.75
C GLN A 597 39.38 -18.82 16.57
N PRO A 598 39.47 -17.72 17.33
CA PRO A 598 40.65 -16.83 17.25
C PRO A 598 41.95 -17.56 17.56
N VAL A 599 41.92 -18.51 18.51
CA VAL A 599 43.13 -19.27 18.89
C VAL A 599 43.55 -20.22 17.75
N ILE A 600 42.61 -20.88 17.08
CA ILE A 600 42.86 -21.69 15.89
C ILE A 600 43.52 -20.85 14.79
N TRP A 601 42.99 -19.66 14.53
CA TRP A 601 43.55 -18.74 13.55
C TRP A 601 45.02 -18.37 13.90
N HIS A 602 45.33 -18.09 15.19
CA HIS A 602 46.69 -17.85 15.63
C HIS A 602 47.60 -19.07 15.50
N VAL A 603 47.09 -20.24 15.79
CA VAL A 603 47.82 -21.50 15.59
C VAL A 603 48.24 -21.66 14.13
N ASP A 604 47.32 -21.51 13.20
CA ASP A 604 47.58 -21.60 11.76
C ASP A 604 48.58 -20.56 11.27
N ARG A 605 48.41 -19.31 11.72
CA ARG A 605 49.30 -18.19 11.38
C ARG A 605 50.72 -18.47 11.91
N TYR A 606 50.85 -18.86 13.18
CA TYR A 606 52.15 -19.14 13.77
C TYR A 606 52.84 -20.35 13.12
N ARG A 607 52.09 -21.34 12.67
CA ARG A 607 52.64 -22.46 11.92
C ARG A 607 53.18 -21.98 10.55
N LYS A 608 52.50 -21.11 9.89
CA LYS A 608 52.94 -20.45 8.63
C LYS A 608 54.19 -19.60 8.84
N ASP A 609 54.27 -18.91 9.96
CA ASP A 609 55.41 -18.07 10.32
C ASP A 609 56.61 -18.84 10.87
N GLY A 610 56.54 -20.18 10.90
CA GLY A 610 57.63 -21.07 11.39
C GLY A 610 57.88 -20.98 12.91
N LYS A 611 56.94 -20.51 13.71
CA LYS A 611 57.05 -20.41 15.16
C LYS A 611 56.98 -21.78 15.84
N LYS A 612 57.73 -21.98 16.95
CA LYS A 612 57.68 -23.22 17.72
C LYS A 612 56.40 -23.33 18.52
N LEU A 613 55.54 -24.28 18.13
CA LEU A 613 54.29 -24.59 18.80
C LEU A 613 54.36 -25.89 19.62
N ASP A 614 53.52 -26.00 20.65
CA ASP A 614 53.20 -27.30 21.23
C ASP A 614 52.17 -27.99 20.32
N GLU A 615 52.61 -28.78 19.35
CA GLU A 615 51.78 -29.40 18.34
C GLU A 615 50.70 -30.33 18.93
N LYS A 616 50.92 -30.90 20.12
CA LYS A 616 49.89 -31.68 20.79
C LYS A 616 48.78 -30.80 21.32
N ALA A 617 49.11 -29.68 21.95
CA ALA A 617 48.11 -28.69 22.39
C ALA A 617 47.41 -28.07 21.21
N ALA A 618 48.10 -27.73 20.13
CA ALA A 618 47.56 -27.18 18.93
C ALA A 618 46.48 -28.11 18.28
N ARG A 619 46.81 -29.40 18.11
CA ARG A 619 45.86 -30.40 17.56
C ARG A 619 44.61 -30.58 18.43
N GLU A 620 44.75 -30.61 19.76
CA GLU A 620 43.61 -30.71 20.68
C GLU A 620 42.69 -29.46 20.60
N ILE A 621 43.28 -28.28 20.42
CA ILE A 621 42.54 -27.05 20.17
C ILE A 621 41.79 -27.09 18.86
N GLU A 622 42.44 -27.45 17.76
CA GLU A 622 41.86 -27.58 16.44
C GLU A 622 40.75 -28.63 16.41
N GLU A 623 40.96 -29.79 17.05
CA GLU A 623 39.91 -30.84 17.14
C GLU A 623 38.70 -30.35 17.94
N THR A 624 38.94 -29.64 19.04
CA THR A 624 37.86 -29.06 19.84
C THR A 624 37.06 -28.06 19.02
N GLY A 625 37.70 -27.11 18.34
CA GLY A 625 37.01 -26.12 17.50
C GLY A 625 36.25 -26.79 16.33
N ARG A 626 36.81 -27.82 15.70
CA ARG A 626 36.11 -28.58 14.65
C ARG A 626 34.82 -29.21 15.17
N LEU A 627 34.83 -29.81 16.36
CA LEU A 627 33.66 -30.44 16.96
C LEU A 627 32.55 -29.40 17.25
N TYR A 628 32.91 -28.24 17.80
CA TYR A 628 31.95 -27.16 18.05
C TYR A 628 31.36 -26.61 16.75
N SER A 629 32.20 -26.33 15.74
CA SER A 629 31.76 -25.80 14.45
C SER A 629 30.85 -26.78 13.71
N GLU A 630 31.16 -28.07 13.76
CA GLU A 630 30.33 -29.11 13.13
C GLU A 630 28.98 -29.24 13.82
N LEU A 631 28.92 -29.27 15.16
CA LEU A 631 27.67 -29.33 15.90
C LEU A 631 26.85 -28.07 15.70
N LEU A 632 27.47 -26.87 15.74
CA LEU A 632 26.81 -25.60 15.47
C LEU A 632 26.13 -25.56 14.10
N SER A 633 26.83 -26.04 13.04
CA SER A 633 26.26 -26.13 11.70
C SER A 633 25.05 -27.10 11.64
N ARG A 634 25.11 -28.22 12.33
CA ARG A 634 24.02 -29.21 12.39
C ARG A 634 22.81 -28.68 13.16
N VAL A 635 23.03 -28.03 14.31
CA VAL A 635 21.96 -27.40 15.12
C VAL A 635 21.31 -26.28 14.34
N ARG A 636 22.08 -25.43 13.64
CA ARG A 636 21.54 -24.39 12.73
C ARG A 636 20.65 -24.98 11.65
N SER A 637 21.07 -26.10 11.03
CA SER A 637 20.29 -26.80 10.01
C SER A 637 18.97 -27.31 10.57
N LEU A 638 19.00 -27.96 11.73
CA LEU A 638 17.78 -28.44 12.41
C LEU A 638 16.85 -27.29 12.76
N TYR A 639 17.38 -26.19 13.33
CA TYR A 639 16.62 -24.99 13.63
C TYR A 639 15.88 -24.44 12.40
N SER A 640 16.59 -24.35 11.27
CA SER A 640 16.01 -23.84 10.02
C SER A 640 14.92 -24.79 9.47
N GLN A 641 15.11 -26.09 9.56
CA GLN A 641 14.12 -27.08 9.14
C GLN A 641 12.84 -27.03 10.01
N VAL A 642 13.00 -26.95 11.33
CA VAL A 642 11.88 -26.85 12.27
C VAL A 642 11.15 -25.51 12.11
N MET A 643 11.88 -24.40 11.88
CA MET A 643 11.31 -23.10 11.61
C MET A 643 10.45 -23.07 10.34
N GLY A 644 10.81 -23.85 9.34
CA GLY A 644 10.15 -23.89 8.03
C GLY A 644 8.73 -24.46 8.04
N TRP A 645 8.38 -25.25 9.05
CA TRP A 645 7.08 -25.92 9.12
C TRP A 645 6.48 -25.84 10.53
N PRO A 646 5.39 -25.09 10.75
CA PRO A 646 4.74 -25.01 12.05
C PRO A 646 3.98 -26.29 12.36
N GLY A 647 4.51 -27.10 13.26
CA GLY A 647 3.90 -28.38 13.64
C GLY A 647 4.80 -29.25 14.50
N PRO A 648 4.35 -30.48 14.79
CA PRO A 648 5.16 -31.44 15.55
C PRO A 648 6.45 -31.81 14.82
N LEU A 649 7.53 -32.02 15.56
CA LEU A 649 8.76 -32.57 15.01
C LEU A 649 8.49 -33.93 14.38
N THR A 650 9.12 -34.22 13.25
CA THR A 650 9.20 -35.56 12.68
C THR A 650 10.02 -36.50 13.59
N ALA A 651 9.89 -37.83 13.41
CA ALA A 651 10.67 -38.77 14.18
C ALA A 651 12.18 -38.55 14.03
N ASP A 652 12.63 -38.23 12.80
CA ASP A 652 14.05 -37.97 12.50
C ASP A 652 14.51 -36.66 13.17
N GLN A 653 13.72 -35.60 13.14
CA GLN A 653 14.04 -34.33 13.82
C GLN A 653 14.14 -34.52 15.34
N LYS A 654 13.27 -35.32 15.95
CA LYS A 654 13.36 -35.68 17.37
C LYS A 654 14.65 -36.45 17.69
N SER A 655 14.99 -37.44 16.86
CA SER A 655 16.22 -38.21 17.02
C SER A 655 17.47 -37.34 16.85
N GLN A 656 17.48 -36.45 15.87
CA GLN A 656 18.55 -35.45 15.68
C GLN A 656 18.68 -34.52 16.89
N TRP A 657 17.56 -33.99 17.40
CA TRP A 657 17.53 -33.10 18.56
C TRP A 657 18.15 -33.78 19.80
N THR A 658 17.68 -34.97 20.14
CA THR A 658 18.21 -35.73 21.27
C THR A 658 19.72 -36.00 21.09
N TYR A 659 20.15 -36.45 19.90
CA TYR A 659 21.55 -36.70 19.59
C TYR A 659 22.41 -35.44 19.75
N TYR A 660 21.94 -34.25 19.29
CA TYR A 660 22.72 -33.02 19.40
C TYR A 660 22.86 -32.53 20.84
N GLN A 661 21.82 -32.73 21.66
CA GLN A 661 21.91 -32.47 23.10
C GLN A 661 22.95 -33.37 23.76
N GLU A 662 22.96 -34.69 23.48
CA GLU A 662 23.95 -35.63 23.99
C GLU A 662 25.37 -35.29 23.54
N VAL A 663 25.55 -34.93 22.26
CA VAL A 663 26.86 -34.50 21.74
C VAL A 663 27.35 -33.26 22.44
N TYR A 664 26.48 -32.24 22.65
CA TYR A 664 26.84 -31.03 23.35
C TYR A 664 27.30 -31.31 24.79
N GLN A 665 26.55 -32.14 25.52
CA GLN A 665 26.96 -32.51 26.89
C GLN A 665 28.32 -33.23 26.91
N ARG A 666 28.63 -34.01 25.90
CA ARG A 666 29.90 -34.71 25.79
C ARG A 666 31.08 -33.81 25.43
N ILE A 667 30.87 -32.79 24.57
CA ILE A 667 31.95 -31.88 24.14
C ILE A 667 32.15 -30.69 25.08
N ARG A 668 31.13 -30.28 25.83
CA ARG A 668 31.17 -29.15 26.74
C ARG A 668 32.36 -29.11 27.72
N PRO A 669 32.76 -30.25 28.34
CA PRO A 669 33.95 -30.30 29.19
C PRO A 669 35.27 -29.95 28.47
N ARG A 670 35.34 -30.15 27.13
CA ARG A 670 36.51 -29.81 26.33
C ARG A 670 36.81 -28.31 26.31
N LYS A 671 35.81 -27.48 26.46
CA LYS A 671 35.98 -26.02 26.60
C LYS A 671 36.78 -25.69 27.89
N GLU A 672 36.44 -26.35 28.98
CA GLU A 672 37.20 -26.15 30.22
C GLU A 672 38.65 -26.66 30.10
N GLU A 673 38.85 -27.83 29.48
CA GLU A 673 40.21 -28.32 29.20
C GLU A 673 40.98 -27.41 28.24
N PHE A 674 40.31 -26.84 27.24
CA PHE A 674 40.89 -25.83 26.36
C PHE A 674 41.50 -24.68 27.16
N HIS A 675 40.70 -24.01 28.02
CA HIS A 675 41.15 -22.90 28.82
C HIS A 675 42.14 -23.28 29.93
N LYS A 676 41.91 -24.35 30.67
CA LYS A 676 42.73 -24.74 31.82
C LYS A 676 43.99 -25.44 31.45
N ARG A 677 44.04 -26.14 30.29
CA ARG A 677 45.15 -27.02 29.93
C ARG A 677 45.80 -26.70 28.60
N HIS A 678 45.03 -26.65 27.52
CA HIS A 678 45.58 -26.59 26.16
C HIS A 678 46.14 -25.22 25.82
N LEU A 679 45.39 -24.15 26.04
CA LEU A 679 45.83 -22.77 25.78
C LEU A 679 47.07 -22.35 26.64
N PRO A 680 47.12 -22.60 27.95
CA PRO A 680 48.34 -22.36 28.72
C PRO A 680 49.53 -23.18 28.28
N ARG A 681 49.33 -24.43 27.84
CA ARG A 681 50.36 -25.28 27.30
C ARG A 681 50.87 -24.79 25.95
N LEU A 682 50.01 -24.33 25.07
CA LEU A 682 50.41 -23.70 23.82
C LEU A 682 51.24 -22.46 24.07
N ASN A 683 50.78 -21.56 24.96
CA ASN A 683 51.43 -20.28 25.31
C ASN A 683 52.80 -20.47 25.97
N ARG A 684 53.07 -21.61 26.63
CA ARG A 684 54.40 -21.87 27.21
C ARG A 684 55.52 -22.04 26.18
N LYS A 685 55.14 -22.41 24.95
CA LYS A 685 56.12 -22.61 23.84
C LYS A 685 56.29 -21.34 23.01
N LEU A 686 55.45 -20.34 23.20
CA LEU A 686 55.49 -19.05 22.51
C LEU A 686 56.31 -18.04 23.26
N ALA A 687 56.96 -17.12 22.54
CA ALA A 687 57.59 -15.94 23.12
C ALA A 687 56.58 -15.11 23.88
N LYS A 688 57.00 -14.28 24.82
CA LYS A 688 56.09 -13.53 25.70
C LYS A 688 55.14 -12.60 24.89
N GLU A 689 55.67 -11.98 23.84
CA GLU A 689 54.96 -11.10 22.90
C GLU A 689 53.98 -11.80 21.99
N ASP A 690 54.17 -13.12 21.75
CA ASP A 690 53.34 -13.94 20.88
C ASP A 690 52.26 -14.71 21.64
N ARG A 691 52.15 -14.60 22.95
CA ARG A 691 51.16 -15.33 23.75
C ARG A 691 49.74 -14.88 23.45
N ILE A 692 48.94 -15.85 23.11
CA ILE A 692 47.50 -15.62 22.78
C ILE A 692 46.75 -15.37 24.09
N GLN A 693 46.14 -14.20 24.19
CA GLN A 693 45.18 -13.87 25.26
C GLN A 693 43.75 -14.00 24.71
N VAL A 694 42.94 -14.82 25.32
CA VAL A 694 41.49 -14.83 25.12
C VAL A 694 40.96 -13.85 26.17
N GLY A 695 40.26 -12.80 25.71
CA GLY A 695 39.67 -11.81 26.61
C GLY A 695 38.79 -12.49 27.66
N GLU A 696 38.85 -12.05 28.89
CA GLU A 696 37.87 -12.39 29.91
C GLU A 696 36.51 -11.93 29.39
N MET A 697 35.61 -12.90 29.11
CA MET A 697 34.21 -12.56 28.83
C MET A 697 33.66 -11.91 30.10
N GLY A 698 33.24 -10.66 29.97
CA GLY A 698 32.54 -9.98 31.03
C GLY A 698 31.34 -10.80 31.52
N ASN A 699 31.23 -10.93 32.84
CA ASN A 699 30.12 -11.57 33.54
C ASN A 699 28.77 -10.93 33.19
#